data_bca0d27179bda49f155ef5a3efbb976b
#
_entry.id   bca0d27179bda49f155ef5a3efbb976b
#
_cell.length_a   1.000
_cell.length_b   1.000
_cell.length_c   1.000
_cell.angle_alpha   90.00
_cell.angle_beta   90.00
_cell.angle_gamma   90.00
#
_symmetry.space_group_name_H-M   'P 1'
#
loop_
_entity.id
_entity.type
_entity.pdbx_description
1 polymer ?
#
loop_
_entity_poly.entity_id
_entity_poly.type
_entity_poly.pdbx_seq_one_letter_code
_entity_poly.pdbx_strand_id
1 'polypeptide(L)'
;MSNAPPRQKTARVLLASLIGTTVEFYDFYIYATAASLIFGPLFFPAALQSAELISAYASFGLAFVARPIGGAVFGHFGDRVGRKATLVASLLLMGLSTSAIGLLPTFALAGWLAPVLLCLLRFGQGLALGGEWSGAALLALENAPPGWRARYAMFAPLGAPLGFFVANGLFLVLTLTLSAEQFADWGWRVPFLLSVPLVWLGLWVRTNLGETEEFTAAVKDAQPPRVPFVALMRHHAGQVVAGMFGVVACFSLFWTATAFALGYGTTTLGYSRASFLTVELGAILFMAAAIVVASWLSDRLDPARVLIVGCAGTIASGILLAPMLGSGSLVTIFVFLAFALWVMGFVNGPLGAWLPSLFPPQVRYTGTSVAFNVGGIIGGAFSPMIAQALAERSGLTAVGFYLALTGGISLIAFDTSARQRALGALARSERRYRALFEQSHVALCEVDLSGAQAHLAEARAAGPGTDLRGQADAALAAACARQIALVDVNDATVQLLGCRSRDAVLGSMSRFLPPGNDLVLPLLQRLDRAGGRFEAQGRLVRADGREVTVILVVALPDDPAAFDRVACAMIDVTERERAKEALLAAQAELARAGRVSTVGAISASIAHEVNQPIGAMVMSAEACLRWLRRETPDLEAAARAAERAVRDGMRASRIVQRTREQLRRDRSQPEIVDLQPLLAEVVALLDREILAAGATVRTRIAATEARVLADRVEMQQVVVNLVTNGLHAMRDAPETRRELRIALSAPAPGRLRIAVSDSGTGIDPEQLPKLFSPFFTTKRDGMGIGLAICRTIVESHGGTLTARNNDGPGATFAVDLPAAEPDRESRAAEPAAASA
;
A
#
# COMPACT_ATOMS: atom_id res chain seq x y z
N MET A 1 -5.25 12.84 -0.11
CA MET A 1 -4.98 14.30 -0.19
C MET A 1 -4.20 14.69 1.05
N SER A 2 -2.93 15.05 0.91
CA SER A 2 -1.99 15.31 2.00
C SER A 2 -2.26 16.72 2.53
N ASN A 3 -2.78 16.82 3.76
CA ASN A 3 -2.80 18.06 4.54
C ASN A 3 -1.37 18.35 5.03
N ALA A 4 -0.52 18.89 4.16
CA ALA A 4 0.73 19.49 4.59
C ALA A 4 0.40 20.77 5.37
N PRO A 5 0.96 20.99 6.58
CA PRO A 5 0.77 22.23 7.31
C PRO A 5 1.28 23.40 6.46
N PRO A 6 0.64 24.57 6.49
CA PRO A 6 1.04 25.70 5.65
C PRO A 6 2.51 26.05 5.93
N ARG A 7 3.34 26.11 4.90
CA ARG A 7 4.82 26.35 4.95
C ARG A 7 5.24 27.49 5.89
N GLN A 8 4.42 28.50 6.07
CA GLN A 8 4.69 29.61 6.98
C GLN A 8 4.65 29.24 8.48
N LYS A 9 3.77 28.32 8.92
CA LYS A 9 3.74 27.86 10.33
C LYS A 9 4.99 27.07 10.68
N THR A 10 5.42 26.18 9.80
CA THR A 10 6.62 25.36 10.01
C THR A 10 7.90 26.19 10.08
N ALA A 11 8.10 27.15 9.18
CA ALA A 11 9.28 28.04 9.21
C ALA A 11 9.37 28.86 10.51
N ARG A 12 8.23 29.34 11.04
CA ARG A 12 8.20 30.06 12.33
C ARG A 12 8.60 29.17 13.50
N VAL A 13 8.16 27.90 13.52
CA VAL A 13 8.54 26.94 14.57
C VAL A 13 10.04 26.66 14.56
N LEU A 14 10.63 26.42 13.39
CA LEU A 14 12.05 26.16 13.24
C LEU A 14 12.90 27.37 13.63
N LEU A 15 12.53 28.57 13.20
CA LEU A 15 13.21 29.81 13.54
C LEU A 15 13.12 30.09 15.04
N ALA A 16 11.96 29.84 15.65
CA ALA A 16 11.75 29.99 17.09
C ALA A 16 12.60 29.02 17.91
N SER A 17 12.74 27.75 17.45
CA SER A 17 13.63 26.78 18.05
C SER A 17 15.09 27.24 17.96
N LEU A 18 15.53 27.74 16.80
CA LEU A 18 16.88 28.23 16.59
C LEU A 18 17.19 29.47 17.46
N ILE A 19 16.33 30.49 17.45
CA ILE A 19 16.53 31.71 18.24
C ILE A 19 16.53 31.40 19.74
N GLY A 20 15.56 30.58 20.19
CA GLY A 20 15.46 30.19 21.60
C GLY A 20 16.75 29.50 22.08
N THR A 21 17.20 28.47 21.35
CA THR A 21 18.42 27.73 21.72
C THR A 21 19.68 28.58 21.55
N THR A 22 19.72 29.53 20.60
CA THR A 22 20.83 30.47 20.45
C THR A 22 20.97 31.35 21.68
N VAL A 23 19.89 31.92 22.20
CA VAL A 23 19.87 32.74 23.42
C VAL A 23 20.30 31.90 24.62
N GLU A 24 19.76 30.69 24.74
CA GLU A 24 20.10 29.73 25.79
C GLU A 24 21.60 29.41 25.83
N PHE A 25 22.15 29.03 24.67
CA PHE A 25 23.58 28.71 24.57
C PHE A 25 24.48 29.93 24.73
N TYR A 26 24.04 31.13 24.28
CA TYR A 26 24.75 32.36 24.54
C TYR A 26 24.96 32.58 26.06
N ASP A 27 23.88 32.51 26.85
CA ASP A 27 23.91 32.67 28.31
C ASP A 27 24.83 31.64 29.00
N PHE A 28 24.91 30.45 28.45
CA PHE A 28 25.76 29.41 28.97
C PHE A 28 27.23 29.60 28.61
N TYR A 29 27.55 30.04 27.38
CA TYR A 29 28.90 30.20 26.90
C TYR A 29 29.57 31.46 27.44
N ILE A 30 28.86 32.55 27.67
CA ILE A 30 29.48 33.75 28.33
C ILE A 30 30.02 33.37 29.68
N TYR A 31 29.36 32.48 30.44
CA TYR A 31 29.89 31.99 31.71
C TYR A 31 31.17 31.15 31.50
N ALA A 32 31.16 30.20 30.57
CA ALA A 32 32.29 29.33 30.30
C ALA A 32 33.55 30.13 29.89
N THR A 33 33.35 31.13 29.02
CA THR A 33 34.41 32.02 28.56
C THR A 33 34.93 32.92 29.69
N ALA A 34 34.03 33.48 30.50
CA ALA A 34 34.41 34.28 31.69
C ALA A 34 35.17 33.42 32.72
N ALA A 35 34.72 32.15 32.94
CA ALA A 35 35.44 31.22 33.84
C ALA A 35 36.85 30.89 33.34
N SER A 36 37.02 30.78 32.02
CA SER A 36 38.34 30.51 31.40
C SER A 36 39.29 31.71 31.40
N LEU A 37 38.75 32.95 31.38
CA LEU A 37 39.52 34.15 31.15
C LEU A 37 39.73 35.02 32.40
N ILE A 38 38.74 35.09 33.33
CA ILE A 38 38.73 36.15 34.36
C ILE A 38 38.11 35.75 35.72
N PHE A 39 37.22 34.76 35.82
CA PHE A 39 36.57 34.44 37.09
C PHE A 39 37.46 33.86 38.15
N GLY A 40 38.57 33.19 37.78
CA GLY A 40 39.58 32.71 38.71
C GLY A 40 40.03 33.84 39.68
N PRO A 41 40.74 34.85 39.18
CA PRO A 41 41.23 35.96 40.04
C PRO A 41 40.13 36.84 40.65
N LEU A 42 38.93 36.95 39.99
CA LEU A 42 37.88 37.85 40.48
C LEU A 42 37.03 37.22 41.60
N PHE A 43 36.81 35.91 41.59
CA PHE A 43 35.90 35.26 42.53
C PHE A 43 36.59 34.17 43.40
N PHE A 44 37.68 33.63 42.93
CA PHE A 44 38.37 32.49 43.57
C PHE A 44 39.89 32.74 43.74
N PRO A 45 40.30 33.89 44.28
CA PRO A 45 41.74 34.17 44.38
C PRO A 45 42.46 33.11 45.19
N ALA A 46 43.55 32.57 44.62
CA ALA A 46 44.38 31.52 45.22
C ALA A 46 45.87 31.82 45.01
N ALA A 47 46.74 31.09 45.72
CA ALA A 47 48.18 31.26 45.61
C ALA A 47 48.73 30.80 44.24
N LEU A 48 48.04 29.91 43.56
CA LEU A 48 48.41 29.34 42.25
C LEU A 48 47.35 29.65 41.20
N GLN A 49 47.76 30.16 40.04
CA GLN A 49 46.85 30.47 38.92
C GLN A 49 46.06 29.24 38.42
N SER A 50 46.66 28.06 38.46
CA SER A 50 45.95 26.79 38.12
C SER A 50 44.82 26.46 39.12
N ALA A 51 45.00 26.78 40.43
CA ALA A 51 43.97 26.56 41.42
C ALA A 51 42.78 27.55 41.24
N GLU A 52 43.05 28.77 40.83
CA GLU A 52 42.00 29.76 40.46
C GLU A 52 41.17 29.27 39.27
N LEU A 53 41.86 28.79 38.23
CA LEU A 53 41.21 28.29 37.00
C LEU A 53 40.36 27.01 37.27
N ILE A 54 40.94 26.08 38.08
CA ILE A 54 40.21 24.85 38.47
C ILE A 54 38.95 25.20 39.28
N SER A 55 39.02 26.18 40.21
CA SER A 55 37.89 26.62 41.02
C SER A 55 36.80 27.27 40.14
N ALA A 56 37.23 28.10 39.19
CA ALA A 56 36.31 28.67 38.19
C ALA A 56 35.61 27.57 37.36
N TYR A 57 36.33 26.53 36.92
CA TYR A 57 35.74 25.38 36.23
C TYR A 57 34.84 24.53 37.12
N ALA A 58 35.14 24.39 38.40
CA ALA A 58 34.27 23.71 39.35
C ALA A 58 32.91 24.42 39.49
N SER A 59 32.95 25.77 39.58
CA SER A 59 31.69 26.56 39.58
C SER A 59 30.90 26.46 38.29
N PHE A 60 31.58 26.33 37.14
CA PHE A 60 30.94 26.03 35.86
C PHE A 60 30.24 24.67 35.89
N GLY A 61 30.87 23.64 36.46
CA GLY A 61 30.30 22.30 36.60
C GLY A 61 29.00 22.22 37.40
N LEU A 62 28.82 23.15 38.38
CA LEU A 62 27.63 23.19 39.23
C LEU A 62 26.32 23.32 38.45
N ALA A 63 26.31 24.02 37.32
CA ALA A 63 25.13 24.12 36.49
C ALA A 63 24.71 22.75 35.89
N PHE A 64 25.67 21.91 35.54
CA PHE A 64 25.36 20.57 35.02
C PHE A 64 24.74 19.67 36.09
N VAL A 65 25.19 19.81 37.36
CA VAL A 65 24.61 19.07 38.48
C VAL A 65 23.17 19.50 38.75
N ALA A 66 22.83 20.75 38.54
CA ALA A 66 21.47 21.28 38.67
C ALA A 66 20.52 20.85 37.54
N ARG A 67 21.02 20.58 36.32
CA ARG A 67 20.22 20.23 35.14
C ARG A 67 19.27 19.03 35.31
N PRO A 68 19.66 17.87 35.86
CA PRO A 68 18.74 16.75 36.06
C PRO A 68 17.59 17.10 36.99
N ILE A 69 17.81 17.92 38.00
CA ILE A 69 16.79 18.40 38.91
C ILE A 69 15.82 19.29 38.14
N GLY A 70 16.36 20.24 37.37
CA GLY A 70 15.60 21.08 36.45
C GLY A 70 14.80 20.27 35.42
N GLY A 71 15.43 19.27 34.81
CA GLY A 71 14.81 18.36 33.85
C GLY A 71 13.63 17.58 34.44
N ALA A 72 13.75 17.13 35.69
CA ALA A 72 12.66 16.48 36.41
C ALA A 72 11.51 17.44 36.75
N VAL A 73 11.83 18.63 37.23
CA VAL A 73 10.86 19.69 37.58
C VAL A 73 10.14 20.18 36.34
N PHE A 74 10.87 20.73 35.38
CA PHE A 74 10.28 21.28 34.15
C PHE A 74 9.68 20.20 33.26
N GLY A 75 10.23 18.97 33.25
CA GLY A 75 9.62 17.83 32.57
C GLY A 75 8.23 17.48 33.13
N HIS A 76 8.11 17.41 34.45
CA HIS A 76 6.82 17.16 35.13
C HIS A 76 5.76 18.21 34.78
N PHE A 77 6.13 19.49 34.83
CA PHE A 77 5.21 20.58 34.47
C PHE A 77 4.95 20.62 32.96
N GLY A 78 5.95 20.33 32.12
CA GLY A 78 5.80 20.33 30.67
C GLY A 78 4.86 19.24 30.15
N ASP A 79 4.85 18.09 30.79
CA ASP A 79 3.93 16.99 30.45
C ASP A 79 2.51 17.21 31.01
N ARG A 80 2.30 18.12 31.99
CA ARG A 80 0.99 18.39 32.61
C ARG A 80 0.36 19.72 32.24
N VAL A 81 1.14 20.81 32.24
CA VAL A 81 0.66 22.19 32.05
C VAL A 81 0.81 22.64 30.60
N GLY A 82 1.70 21.97 29.86
CA GLY A 82 2.01 22.30 28.48
C GLY A 82 3.45 22.78 28.28
N ARG A 83 3.97 22.50 27.10
CA ARG A 83 5.39 22.75 26.76
C ARG A 83 5.71 24.23 26.69
N LYS A 84 4.77 25.04 26.17
CA LYS A 84 4.94 26.49 26.04
C LYS A 84 5.16 27.22 27.37
N ALA A 85 4.30 26.95 28.35
CA ALA A 85 4.39 27.59 29.67
C ALA A 85 5.71 27.24 30.37
N THR A 86 6.12 25.97 30.27
CA THR A 86 7.37 25.47 30.85
C THR A 86 8.60 26.11 30.22
N LEU A 87 8.61 26.25 28.89
CA LEU A 87 9.70 26.88 28.14
C LEU A 87 9.81 28.40 28.43
N VAL A 88 8.71 29.07 28.68
CA VAL A 88 8.72 30.47 29.09
C VAL A 88 9.30 30.65 30.51
N ALA A 89 8.89 29.77 31.44
CA ALA A 89 9.36 29.84 32.84
C ALA A 89 10.86 29.51 32.92
N SER A 90 11.37 28.53 32.18
CA SER A 90 12.79 28.21 32.15
C SER A 90 13.64 29.31 31.57
N LEU A 91 13.21 29.94 30.46
CA LEU A 91 13.93 31.05 29.86
C LEU A 91 13.99 32.30 30.78
N LEU A 92 12.90 32.61 31.51
CA LEU A 92 12.89 33.68 32.51
C LEU A 92 13.87 33.40 33.65
N LEU A 93 13.86 32.21 34.23
CA LEU A 93 14.78 31.83 35.31
C LEU A 93 16.23 31.91 34.85
N MET A 94 16.54 31.45 33.63
CA MET A 94 17.86 31.51 33.06
C MET A 94 18.35 32.93 32.88
N GLY A 95 17.57 33.75 32.19
CA GLY A 95 17.93 35.12 31.88
C GLY A 95 18.09 36.02 33.14
N LEU A 96 17.22 35.85 34.12
CA LEU A 96 17.34 36.57 35.40
C LEU A 96 18.62 36.15 36.13
N SER A 97 18.92 34.85 36.19
CA SER A 97 20.15 34.33 36.81
C SER A 97 21.40 34.87 36.11
N THR A 98 21.42 34.86 34.77
CA THR A 98 22.54 35.36 33.97
C THR A 98 22.76 36.82 34.16
N SER A 99 21.70 37.63 34.09
CA SER A 99 21.80 39.08 34.25
C SER A 99 22.27 39.42 35.67
N ALA A 100 21.81 38.72 36.70
CA ALA A 100 22.20 38.94 38.08
C ALA A 100 23.71 38.61 38.30
N ILE A 101 24.30 37.64 37.55
CA ILE A 101 25.76 37.40 37.59
C ILE A 101 26.53 38.67 37.18
N GLY A 102 26.07 39.41 36.14
CA GLY A 102 26.70 40.65 35.72
C GLY A 102 26.68 41.78 36.77
N LEU A 103 25.80 41.69 37.75
CA LEU A 103 25.68 42.66 38.82
C LEU A 103 26.39 42.27 40.11
N LEU A 104 27.04 41.08 40.16
CA LEU A 104 27.71 40.58 41.35
C LEU A 104 28.91 41.44 41.75
N PRO A 105 29.13 41.68 43.06
CA PRO A 105 30.40 42.18 43.59
C PRO A 105 31.50 41.11 43.42
N THR A 106 32.73 41.53 43.21
CA THR A 106 33.93 40.68 43.21
C THR A 106 34.34 40.20 44.61
N PHE A 107 35.24 39.23 44.72
CA PHE A 107 35.80 38.78 46.00
C PHE A 107 36.44 39.96 46.79
N ALA A 108 37.08 40.85 46.11
CA ALA A 108 37.69 42.04 46.72
C ALA A 108 36.71 42.95 47.44
N LEU A 109 35.44 43.00 46.99
CA LEU A 109 34.39 43.86 47.57
C LEU A 109 33.52 43.12 48.61
N ALA A 110 33.22 41.83 48.37
CA ALA A 110 32.23 41.11 49.20
C ALA A 110 32.82 39.82 49.88
N GLY A 111 34.12 39.55 49.74
CA GLY A 111 34.74 38.36 50.29
C GLY A 111 34.05 37.07 49.84
N TRP A 112 33.86 36.12 50.73
CA TRP A 112 33.24 34.84 50.49
C TRP A 112 31.77 34.88 49.99
N LEU A 113 31.10 36.01 50.18
CA LEU A 113 29.74 36.17 49.67
C LEU A 113 29.72 36.16 48.12
N ALA A 114 30.74 36.68 47.47
CA ALA A 114 30.82 36.76 46.02
C ALA A 114 30.81 35.35 45.34
N PRO A 115 31.73 34.42 45.68
CA PRO A 115 31.67 33.09 45.09
C PRO A 115 30.40 32.28 45.45
N VAL A 116 29.85 32.46 46.67
CA VAL A 116 28.57 31.82 47.07
C VAL A 116 27.41 32.29 46.20
N LEU A 117 27.27 33.61 46.01
CA LEU A 117 26.20 34.16 45.12
C LEU A 117 26.41 33.72 43.68
N LEU A 118 27.66 33.74 43.20
CA LEU A 118 27.97 33.24 41.86
C LEU A 118 27.54 31.75 41.67
N CYS A 119 27.85 30.89 42.63
CA CYS A 119 27.45 29.47 42.60
C CYS A 119 25.95 29.28 42.69
N LEU A 120 25.23 30.10 43.47
CA LEU A 120 23.78 30.09 43.61
C LEU A 120 23.08 30.44 42.29
N LEU A 121 23.51 31.52 41.64
CA LEU A 121 22.98 31.95 40.36
C LEU A 121 23.32 30.93 39.26
N ARG A 122 24.51 30.38 39.33
CA ARG A 122 24.93 29.28 38.40
C ARG A 122 24.06 28.03 38.56
N PHE A 123 23.67 27.66 39.77
CA PHE A 123 22.74 26.61 40.07
C PHE A 123 21.37 26.92 39.47
N GLY A 124 20.86 28.17 39.60
CA GLY A 124 19.63 28.65 38.98
C GLY A 124 19.61 28.55 37.46
N GLN A 125 20.72 28.95 36.80
CA GLN A 125 20.91 28.77 35.36
C GLN A 125 20.84 27.27 34.99
N GLY A 126 21.50 26.39 35.76
CA GLY A 126 21.46 24.95 35.51
C GLY A 126 20.05 24.35 35.63
N LEU A 127 19.30 24.76 36.67
CA LEU A 127 17.89 24.34 36.81
C LEU A 127 17.06 24.70 35.57
N ALA A 128 17.18 25.93 35.09
CA ALA A 128 16.43 26.44 33.91
C ALA A 128 16.76 25.62 32.66
N LEU A 129 18.05 25.38 32.41
CA LEU A 129 18.54 24.69 31.23
C LEU A 129 18.12 23.21 31.15
N GLY A 130 17.83 22.59 32.29
CA GLY A 130 17.54 21.16 32.38
C GLY A 130 16.34 20.69 31.58
N GLY A 131 15.32 21.56 31.37
CA GLY A 131 14.10 21.25 30.62
C GLY A 131 14.09 21.73 29.17
N GLU A 132 14.95 22.64 28.80
CA GLU A 132 14.77 23.47 27.60
C GLU A 132 15.18 22.77 26.29
N TRP A 133 16.40 22.19 26.25
CA TRP A 133 16.92 21.59 25.03
C TRP A 133 16.03 20.48 24.48
N SER A 134 15.51 19.62 25.34
CA SER A 134 14.62 18.52 24.96
C SER A 134 13.30 19.01 24.38
N GLY A 135 12.77 20.11 24.96
CA GLY A 135 11.55 20.76 24.46
C GLY A 135 11.73 21.33 23.06
N ALA A 136 12.83 22.03 22.82
CA ALA A 136 13.13 22.63 21.51
C ALA A 136 13.37 21.59 20.43
N ALA A 137 14.12 20.54 20.74
CA ALA A 137 14.39 19.42 19.80
C ALA A 137 13.11 18.66 19.46
N LEU A 138 12.25 18.35 20.45
CA LEU A 138 10.99 17.68 20.25
C LEU A 138 10.01 18.53 19.43
N LEU A 139 9.92 19.83 19.72
CA LEU A 139 9.05 20.74 18.97
C LEU A 139 9.40 20.73 17.48
N ALA A 140 10.68 20.77 17.13
CA ALA A 140 11.15 20.72 15.76
C ALA A 140 10.90 19.34 15.13
N LEU A 141 11.18 18.24 15.86
CA LEU A 141 11.02 16.88 15.41
C LEU A 141 9.57 16.50 15.10
N GLU A 142 8.63 16.91 15.96
CA GLU A 142 7.18 16.60 15.83
C GLU A 142 6.53 17.32 14.65
N ASN A 143 7.09 18.45 14.22
CA ASN A 143 6.63 19.19 13.03
C ASN A 143 7.34 18.75 11.73
N ALA A 144 8.20 17.71 11.77
CA ALA A 144 8.96 17.27 10.63
C ALA A 144 8.14 16.34 9.73
N PRO A 145 8.13 16.55 8.41
CA PRO A 145 7.56 15.59 7.47
C PRO A 145 8.36 14.28 7.46
N PRO A 146 7.74 13.15 7.03
CA PRO A 146 8.44 11.87 6.91
C PRO A 146 9.72 11.99 6.07
N GLY A 147 10.84 11.44 6.57
CA GLY A 147 12.16 11.51 5.91
C GLY A 147 12.94 12.81 6.11
N TRP A 148 12.44 13.77 6.94
CA TRP A 148 13.09 15.06 7.21
C TRP A 148 13.34 15.30 8.70
N ARG A 149 13.26 14.26 9.51
CA ARG A 149 13.30 14.37 10.97
C ARG A 149 14.61 14.95 11.51
N ALA A 150 15.76 14.50 11.01
CA ALA A 150 17.04 14.98 11.47
C ALA A 150 17.30 16.43 10.99
N ARG A 151 16.91 16.78 9.76
CA ARG A 151 17.02 18.15 9.23
C ARG A 151 16.15 19.16 9.97
N TYR A 152 15.01 18.76 10.50
CA TYR A 152 14.18 19.63 11.33
C TYR A 152 14.74 19.71 12.76
N ALA A 153 15.13 18.58 13.34
CA ALA A 153 15.72 18.54 14.67
C ALA A 153 17.04 19.28 14.79
N MET A 154 17.79 19.51 13.69
CA MET A 154 19.08 20.23 13.71
C MET A 154 18.98 21.70 14.10
N PHE A 155 17.80 22.32 13.99
CA PHE A 155 17.64 23.74 14.35
C PHE A 155 17.92 24.02 15.81
N ALA A 156 17.68 23.08 16.72
CA ALA A 156 18.07 23.19 18.12
C ALA A 156 19.62 23.09 18.31
N PRO A 157 20.31 22.03 17.81
CA PRO A 157 21.78 21.95 17.83
C PRO A 157 22.49 23.14 17.16
N LEU A 158 21.94 23.72 16.08
CA LEU A 158 22.53 24.89 15.40
C LEU A 158 22.56 26.16 16.27
N GLY A 159 21.70 26.24 17.30
CA GLY A 159 21.77 27.31 18.29
C GLY A 159 23.08 27.34 19.06
N ALA A 160 23.74 26.18 19.25
CA ALA A 160 24.99 26.11 19.97
C ALA A 160 26.17 26.86 19.27
N PRO A 161 26.51 26.59 18.00
CA PRO A 161 27.60 27.39 17.34
C PRO A 161 27.22 28.85 17.15
N LEU A 162 25.95 29.20 16.95
CA LEU A 162 25.52 30.59 16.84
C LEU A 162 25.64 31.32 18.18
N GLY A 163 25.18 30.70 19.28
CA GLY A 163 25.31 31.25 20.63
C GLY A 163 26.79 31.41 21.02
N PHE A 164 27.63 30.44 20.68
CA PHE A 164 29.06 30.52 20.90
C PHE A 164 29.69 31.66 20.12
N PHE A 165 29.35 31.81 18.85
CA PHE A 165 29.88 32.89 18.01
C PHE A 165 29.51 34.26 18.55
N VAL A 166 28.25 34.48 18.96
CA VAL A 166 27.80 35.76 19.54
C VAL A 166 28.48 36.02 20.88
N ALA A 167 28.53 35.01 21.78
CA ALA A 167 29.15 35.12 23.11
C ALA A 167 30.65 35.46 23.03
N ASN A 168 31.40 34.64 22.33
CA ASN A 168 32.88 34.82 22.24
C ASN A 168 33.26 35.99 21.31
N GLY A 169 32.45 36.29 20.28
CA GLY A 169 32.61 37.47 19.46
C GLY A 169 32.49 38.75 20.27
N LEU A 170 31.56 38.80 21.20
CA LEU A 170 31.42 39.92 22.13
C LEU A 170 32.62 40.06 23.06
N PHE A 171 33.09 38.94 23.65
CA PHE A 171 34.34 38.92 24.45
C PHE A 171 35.54 39.36 23.63
N LEU A 172 35.67 38.96 22.38
CA LEU A 172 36.74 39.38 21.47
C LEU A 172 36.68 40.90 21.24
N VAL A 173 35.50 41.44 20.90
CA VAL A 173 35.32 42.90 20.72
C VAL A 173 35.71 43.65 21.99
N LEU A 174 35.25 43.21 23.16
CA LEU A 174 35.63 43.84 24.43
C LEU A 174 37.13 43.73 24.72
N THR A 175 37.76 42.60 24.39
CA THR A 175 39.21 42.43 24.58
C THR A 175 40.01 43.31 23.63
N LEU A 176 39.52 43.62 22.44
CA LEU A 176 40.20 44.50 21.47
C LEU A 176 39.97 46.01 21.76
N THR A 177 38.86 46.37 22.41
CA THR A 177 38.46 47.74 22.60
C THR A 177 38.80 48.29 23.99
N LEU A 178 38.89 47.43 24.99
CA LEU A 178 39.16 47.79 26.38
C LEU A 178 40.59 47.43 26.79
N SER A 179 41.14 48.22 27.72
CA SER A 179 42.40 47.83 28.39
C SER A 179 42.16 46.58 29.29
N ALA A 180 43.25 45.88 29.66
CA ALA A 180 43.14 44.77 30.59
C ALA A 180 42.50 45.12 31.94
N GLU A 181 42.77 46.32 32.45
CA GLU A 181 42.20 46.86 33.68
C GLU A 181 40.72 47.16 33.51
N GLN A 182 40.31 47.87 32.44
CA GLN A 182 38.90 48.14 32.12
C GLN A 182 38.10 46.86 31.94
N PHE A 183 38.70 45.85 31.25
CA PHE A 183 38.08 44.56 31.06
C PHE A 183 37.84 43.83 32.39
N ALA A 184 38.81 43.84 33.29
CA ALA A 184 38.75 43.20 34.59
C ALA A 184 37.81 43.97 35.58
N ASP A 185 37.69 45.28 35.49
CA ASP A 185 36.84 46.08 36.36
C ASP A 185 35.37 45.98 35.98
N TRP A 186 35.03 46.26 34.75
CA TRP A 186 33.63 46.29 34.32
C TRP A 186 33.31 45.59 33.02
N GLY A 187 34.29 45.45 32.09
CA GLY A 187 34.07 44.94 30.72
C GLY A 187 33.45 43.56 30.71
N TRP A 188 33.87 42.67 31.59
CA TRP A 188 33.34 41.29 31.67
C TRP A 188 31.84 41.23 32.05
N ARG A 189 31.28 42.29 32.60
CA ARG A 189 29.85 42.37 33.00
C ARG A 189 28.93 42.58 31.80
N VAL A 190 29.43 43.25 30.76
CA VAL A 190 28.63 43.60 29.55
C VAL A 190 27.96 42.42 28.90
N PRO A 191 28.64 41.27 28.63
CA PRO A 191 27.98 40.10 28.06
C PRO A 191 26.81 39.57 28.90
N PHE A 192 26.93 39.56 30.22
CA PHE A 192 25.89 39.14 31.15
C PHE A 192 24.66 40.09 31.17
N LEU A 193 24.90 41.41 31.13
CA LEU A 193 23.83 42.38 31.08
C LEU A 193 23.12 42.40 29.72
N LEU A 194 23.84 42.06 28.63
CA LEU A 194 23.23 41.96 27.29
C LEU A 194 22.29 40.76 27.17
N SER A 195 22.28 39.81 28.13
CA SER A 195 21.26 38.74 28.20
C SER A 195 19.86 39.32 28.35
N VAL A 196 19.65 40.47 28.98
CA VAL A 196 18.30 41.07 29.19
C VAL A 196 17.54 41.25 27.87
N PRO A 197 18.06 42.00 26.87
CA PRO A 197 17.36 42.16 25.59
C PRO A 197 17.27 40.84 24.80
N LEU A 198 18.22 39.92 24.92
CA LEU A 198 18.19 38.62 24.23
C LEU A 198 17.09 37.72 24.81
N VAL A 199 16.94 37.69 26.13
CA VAL A 199 15.85 36.97 26.81
C VAL A 199 14.50 37.56 26.44
N TRP A 200 14.37 38.88 26.39
CA TRP A 200 13.15 39.57 25.94
C TRP A 200 12.80 39.13 24.49
N LEU A 201 13.75 39.10 23.58
CA LEU A 201 13.57 38.57 22.21
C LEU A 201 13.11 37.11 22.21
N GLY A 202 13.75 36.25 23.00
CA GLY A 202 13.37 34.83 23.13
C GLY A 202 11.94 34.66 23.68
N LEU A 203 11.54 35.45 24.66
CA LEU A 203 10.18 35.47 25.20
C LEU A 203 9.17 35.94 24.18
N TRP A 204 9.45 36.99 23.43
CA TRP A 204 8.57 37.53 22.38
C TRP A 204 8.31 36.48 21.31
N VAL A 205 9.36 35.74 20.88
CA VAL A 205 9.24 34.66 19.89
C VAL A 205 8.37 33.52 20.45
N ARG A 206 8.61 33.10 21.71
CA ARG A 206 7.92 31.93 22.31
C ARG A 206 6.47 32.21 22.67
N THR A 207 6.12 33.43 23.10
CA THR A 207 4.74 33.81 23.41
C THR A 207 3.82 33.77 22.19
N ASN A 208 4.38 33.98 20.99
CA ASN A 208 3.66 33.93 19.72
C ASN A 208 3.53 32.53 19.09
N LEU A 209 4.06 31.48 19.73
CA LEU A 209 3.90 30.05 19.29
C LEU A 209 2.63 29.45 19.91
N GLY A 210 1.93 28.62 19.13
CA GLY A 210 0.86 27.74 19.62
C GLY A 210 1.40 26.41 20.19
N GLU A 211 0.61 25.71 20.99
CA GLU A 211 0.87 24.33 21.43
C GLU A 211 0.83 23.37 20.23
N THR A 212 1.56 22.23 20.28
CA THR A 212 1.61 21.27 19.18
C THR A 212 0.35 20.41 19.08
N GLU A 213 -0.09 20.13 17.86
CA GLU A 213 -1.27 19.27 17.61
C GLU A 213 -1.07 17.85 18.15
N GLU A 214 0.15 17.30 18.07
CA GLU A 214 0.50 15.96 18.61
C GLU A 214 0.36 15.91 20.13
N PHE A 215 0.78 16.96 20.84
CA PHE A 215 0.61 17.05 22.29
C PHE A 215 -0.87 17.15 22.66
N THR A 216 -1.63 17.96 21.92
CA THR A 216 -3.07 18.14 22.17
C THR A 216 -3.85 16.84 21.92
N ALA A 217 -3.47 16.06 20.90
CA ALA A 217 -4.06 14.75 20.61
C ALA A 217 -3.66 13.71 21.67
N ALA A 218 -2.38 13.65 22.03
CA ALA A 218 -1.88 12.68 23.02
C ALA A 218 -2.51 12.86 24.42
N VAL A 219 -2.80 14.10 24.81
CA VAL A 219 -3.49 14.42 26.09
C VAL A 219 -4.95 14.00 26.04
N LYS A 220 -5.58 14.00 24.84
CA LYS A 220 -6.97 13.56 24.67
C LYS A 220 -7.12 12.04 24.70
N ASP A 221 -6.17 11.30 24.13
CA ASP A 221 -6.27 9.84 23.93
C ASP A 221 -5.76 9.00 25.11
N ALA A 222 -4.83 9.53 25.94
CA ALA A 222 -4.34 8.83 27.11
C ALA A 222 -3.86 9.81 28.17
N GLN A 223 -4.38 9.70 29.39
CA GLN A 223 -3.85 10.48 30.52
C GLN A 223 -2.37 10.14 30.76
N PRO A 224 -1.47 11.15 30.80
CA PRO A 224 -0.05 10.89 31.08
C PRO A 224 0.08 10.23 32.46
N PRO A 225 1.08 9.35 32.65
CA PRO A 225 1.30 8.69 33.94
C PRO A 225 1.48 9.73 35.05
N ARG A 226 0.95 9.42 36.25
CA ARG A 226 1.00 10.35 37.40
C ARG A 226 2.43 10.85 37.73
N VAL A 227 3.45 10.02 37.49
CA VAL A 227 4.87 10.39 37.65
C VAL A 227 5.64 9.77 36.48
N PRO A 228 5.85 10.50 35.35
CA PRO A 228 6.55 10.00 34.18
C PRO A 228 7.96 9.48 34.45
N PHE A 229 8.71 10.09 35.40
CA PHE A 229 10.05 9.66 35.81
C PHE A 229 10.07 8.24 36.37
N VAL A 230 9.12 7.88 37.24
CA VAL A 230 9.06 6.54 37.85
C VAL A 230 8.74 5.49 36.78
N ALA A 231 7.80 5.79 35.86
CA ALA A 231 7.46 4.91 34.75
C ALA A 231 8.67 4.71 33.83
N LEU A 232 9.41 5.77 33.53
CA LEU A 232 10.65 5.75 32.74
C LEU A 232 11.70 4.83 33.35
N MET A 233 12.01 5.00 34.63
CA MET A 233 13.04 4.22 35.31
C MET A 233 12.64 2.75 35.48
N ARG A 234 11.35 2.46 35.66
CA ARG A 234 10.87 1.09 35.82
C ARG A 234 10.86 0.28 34.52
N HIS A 235 10.54 0.91 33.39
CA HIS A 235 10.29 0.20 32.13
C HIS A 235 11.29 0.52 31.01
N HIS A 236 12.07 1.62 31.16
CA HIS A 236 12.95 2.13 30.10
C HIS A 236 14.36 2.49 30.59
N ALA A 237 14.81 1.92 31.72
CA ALA A 237 16.12 2.22 32.30
C ALA A 237 17.28 1.94 31.31
N GLY A 238 17.22 0.85 30.55
CA GLY A 238 18.25 0.51 29.56
C GLY A 238 18.39 1.57 28.46
N GLN A 239 17.27 2.13 28.00
CA GLN A 239 17.26 3.22 27.02
C GLN A 239 17.80 4.53 27.62
N VAL A 240 17.52 4.82 28.88
CA VAL A 240 18.08 5.96 29.60
C VAL A 240 19.60 5.83 29.67
N VAL A 241 20.11 4.66 30.10
CA VAL A 241 21.55 4.40 30.18
C VAL A 241 22.23 4.53 28.81
N ALA A 242 21.64 3.94 27.77
CA ALA A 242 22.16 4.07 26.40
C ALA A 242 22.18 5.54 25.93
N GLY A 243 21.12 6.30 26.22
CA GLY A 243 21.07 7.73 25.94
C GLY A 243 22.12 8.54 26.69
N MET A 244 22.30 8.27 28.01
CA MET A 244 23.29 8.93 28.85
C MET A 244 24.73 8.76 28.32
N PHE A 245 25.11 7.52 28.05
CA PHE A 245 26.46 7.24 27.52
C PHE A 245 26.63 7.66 26.06
N GLY A 246 25.55 7.67 25.28
CA GLY A 246 25.57 8.15 23.90
C GLY A 246 25.95 9.63 23.77
N VAL A 247 25.57 10.50 24.71
CA VAL A 247 25.87 11.93 24.63
C VAL A 247 27.22 12.33 25.25
N VAL A 248 27.94 11.41 25.90
CA VAL A 248 29.20 11.71 26.60
C VAL A 248 30.26 12.29 25.66
N ALA A 249 30.46 11.68 24.48
CA ALA A 249 31.41 12.20 23.49
C ALA A 249 31.08 13.63 23.02
N CYS A 250 29.81 13.94 22.87
CA CYS A 250 29.35 15.28 22.50
C CYS A 250 29.84 16.35 23.48
N PHE A 251 29.60 16.14 24.77
CA PHE A 251 29.99 17.12 25.78
C PHE A 251 31.48 17.19 26.01
N SER A 252 32.15 16.04 26.08
CA SER A 252 33.62 16.01 26.36
C SER A 252 34.42 16.62 25.21
N LEU A 253 34.08 16.31 23.95
CA LEU A 253 34.75 16.89 22.79
C LEU A 253 34.59 18.41 22.73
N PHE A 254 33.32 18.87 22.91
CA PHE A 254 33.02 20.30 22.86
C PHE A 254 33.80 21.12 23.91
N TRP A 255 33.70 20.71 25.18
CA TRP A 255 34.33 21.47 26.28
C TRP A 255 35.84 21.35 26.30
N THR A 256 36.41 20.25 25.75
CA THR A 256 37.87 20.11 25.58
C THR A 256 38.35 21.00 24.42
N ALA A 257 37.59 21.07 23.30
CA ALA A 257 37.98 21.88 22.13
C ALA A 257 37.70 23.40 22.31
N THR A 258 36.95 23.79 23.34
CA THR A 258 36.58 25.19 23.60
C THR A 258 37.15 25.65 24.95
N ALA A 259 36.42 25.51 26.07
CA ALA A 259 36.80 26.07 27.35
C ALA A 259 38.20 25.61 27.82
N PHE A 260 38.56 24.32 27.71
CA PHE A 260 39.89 23.85 28.05
C PHE A 260 40.95 24.41 27.06
N ALA A 261 40.73 24.33 25.75
CA ALA A 261 41.68 24.85 24.77
C ALA A 261 41.95 26.34 24.92
N LEU A 262 40.89 27.15 25.19
CA LEU A 262 41.02 28.57 25.47
C LEU A 262 41.87 28.84 26.73
N GLY A 263 41.54 28.17 27.84
CA GLY A 263 42.25 28.32 29.06
C GLY A 263 43.72 27.88 28.96
N TYR A 264 43.98 26.69 28.39
CA TYR A 264 45.31 26.17 28.18
C TYR A 264 46.14 27.00 27.19
N GLY A 265 45.54 27.47 26.13
CA GLY A 265 46.14 28.32 25.10
C GLY A 265 46.59 29.67 25.61
N THR A 266 45.80 30.26 26.52
CA THR A 266 46.10 31.58 27.09
C THR A 266 47.02 31.52 28.32
N THR A 267 46.88 30.48 29.18
CA THR A 267 47.63 30.37 30.41
C THR A 267 48.98 29.60 30.26
N THR A 268 48.96 28.52 29.49
CA THR A 268 50.11 27.61 29.37
C THR A 268 50.89 27.84 28.07
N LEU A 269 50.24 28.03 26.96
CA LEU A 269 50.92 28.28 25.67
C LEU A 269 51.27 29.75 25.46
N GLY A 270 50.74 30.69 26.30
CA GLY A 270 51.08 32.10 26.31
C GLY A 270 50.52 32.93 25.15
N TYR A 271 49.53 32.42 24.43
CA TYR A 271 48.84 33.17 23.35
C TYR A 271 47.96 34.29 23.89
N SER A 272 47.84 35.37 23.13
CA SER A 272 46.93 36.45 23.51
C SER A 272 45.47 35.97 23.48
N ARG A 273 44.66 36.50 24.41
CA ARG A 273 43.20 36.19 24.46
C ARG A 273 42.53 36.49 23.11
N ALA A 274 42.90 37.62 22.47
CA ALA A 274 42.33 38.01 21.18
C ALA A 274 42.67 37.01 20.06
N SER A 275 43.95 36.57 19.99
CA SER A 275 44.39 35.60 18.98
C SER A 275 43.67 34.26 19.14
N PHE A 276 43.56 33.77 20.37
CA PHE A 276 42.92 32.45 20.59
C PHE A 276 41.43 32.49 20.38
N LEU A 277 40.73 33.55 20.83
CA LEU A 277 39.31 33.74 20.54
C LEU A 277 39.01 33.84 19.04
N THR A 278 39.89 34.49 18.27
CA THR A 278 39.78 34.56 16.80
C THR A 278 39.86 33.16 16.16
N VAL A 279 40.82 32.33 16.67
CA VAL A 279 40.96 30.94 16.21
C VAL A 279 39.73 30.10 16.51
N GLU A 280 39.19 30.22 17.74
CA GLU A 280 37.92 29.51 18.11
C GLU A 280 36.73 29.97 17.34
N LEU A 281 36.58 31.28 17.09
CA LEU A 281 35.47 31.85 16.29
C LEU A 281 35.52 31.39 14.82
N GLY A 282 36.71 31.22 14.27
CA GLY A 282 36.87 30.60 12.95
C GLY A 282 36.53 29.11 12.96
N ALA A 283 36.97 28.38 13.98
CA ALA A 283 36.79 26.95 14.10
C ALA A 283 35.32 26.53 14.35
N ILE A 284 34.55 27.34 15.11
CA ILE A 284 33.13 27.00 15.41
C ILE A 284 32.23 27.00 14.16
N LEU A 285 32.60 27.70 13.10
CA LEU A 285 31.85 27.69 11.81
C LEU A 285 31.87 26.29 11.17
N PHE A 286 32.93 25.53 11.38
CA PHE A 286 33.01 24.15 10.92
C PHE A 286 31.99 23.24 11.64
N MET A 287 31.77 23.49 12.94
CA MET A 287 30.71 22.80 13.68
C MET A 287 29.32 23.09 13.10
N ALA A 288 29.03 24.36 12.81
CA ALA A 288 27.73 24.73 12.22
C ALA A 288 27.50 24.05 10.86
N ALA A 289 28.53 24.05 9.98
CA ALA A 289 28.44 23.36 8.70
C ALA A 289 28.30 21.84 8.87
N ALA A 290 29.04 21.24 9.78
CA ALA A 290 28.98 19.80 10.04
C ALA A 290 27.66 19.35 10.63
N ILE A 291 26.97 20.13 11.46
CA ILE A 291 25.61 19.85 11.95
C ILE A 291 24.64 19.70 10.78
N VAL A 292 24.70 20.60 9.78
CA VAL A 292 23.83 20.56 8.60
C VAL A 292 24.11 19.30 7.78
N VAL A 293 25.39 19.02 7.50
CA VAL A 293 25.83 17.84 6.74
C VAL A 293 25.43 16.53 7.45
N ALA A 294 25.71 16.42 8.73
CA ALA A 294 25.40 15.24 9.54
C ALA A 294 23.89 14.98 9.64
N SER A 295 23.10 16.03 9.80
CA SER A 295 21.64 15.90 9.87
C SER A 295 21.04 15.50 8.51
N TRP A 296 21.56 16.05 7.42
CA TRP A 296 21.15 15.65 6.06
C TRP A 296 21.51 14.18 5.78
N LEU A 297 22.70 13.75 6.20
CA LEU A 297 23.15 12.37 6.07
C LEU A 297 22.31 11.41 6.91
N SER A 298 21.90 11.84 8.12
CA SER A 298 21.06 11.07 9.04
C SER A 298 19.64 10.80 8.55
N ASP A 299 19.09 11.68 7.72
CA ASP A 299 17.78 11.44 7.07
C ASP A 299 17.87 10.43 5.91
N ARG A 300 19.07 10.18 5.37
CA ARG A 300 19.33 9.21 4.30
C ARG A 300 19.84 7.88 4.80
N LEU A 301 20.64 7.95 5.86
CA LEU A 301 21.18 6.80 6.58
C LEU A 301 20.47 6.70 7.94
N ASP A 302 20.79 5.69 8.74
CA ASP A 302 20.35 5.66 10.14
C ASP A 302 21.12 6.73 10.95
N PRO A 303 20.46 7.58 11.78
CA PRO A 303 21.16 8.53 12.66
C PRO A 303 22.22 7.90 13.55
N ALA A 304 22.03 6.65 14.01
CA ALA A 304 23.02 5.95 14.81
C ALA A 304 24.32 5.69 14.03
N ARG A 305 24.26 5.40 12.73
CA ARG A 305 25.45 5.21 11.90
C ARG A 305 26.28 6.49 11.77
N VAL A 306 25.62 7.62 11.61
CA VAL A 306 26.29 8.94 11.54
C VAL A 306 26.94 9.29 12.87
N LEU A 307 26.27 9.00 14.00
CA LEU A 307 26.83 9.17 15.34
C LEU A 307 28.03 8.28 15.60
N ILE A 308 28.02 7.02 15.11
CA ILE A 308 29.17 6.10 15.19
C ILE A 308 30.41 6.71 14.47
N VAL A 309 30.21 7.26 13.27
CA VAL A 309 31.28 7.96 12.52
C VAL A 309 31.78 9.16 13.32
N GLY A 310 30.89 9.94 13.93
CA GLY A 310 31.27 11.06 14.82
C GLY A 310 32.09 10.60 16.04
N CYS A 311 31.73 9.47 16.67
CA CYS A 311 32.50 8.90 17.78
C CYS A 311 33.88 8.41 17.34
N ALA A 312 34.04 7.79 16.20
CA ALA A 312 35.31 7.43 15.62
C ALA A 312 36.19 8.69 15.37
N GLY A 313 35.56 9.77 14.88
CA GLY A 313 36.19 11.08 14.76
C GLY A 313 36.62 11.67 16.10
N THR A 314 35.85 11.47 17.19
CA THR A 314 36.18 11.90 18.54
C THR A 314 37.44 11.16 19.04
N ILE A 315 37.56 9.86 18.80
CA ILE A 315 38.75 9.08 19.11
C ILE A 315 39.96 9.62 18.34
N ALA A 316 39.78 9.89 17.03
CA ALA A 316 40.83 10.48 16.20
C ALA A 316 41.24 11.87 16.70
N SER A 317 40.29 12.71 17.14
CA SER A 317 40.54 14.01 17.76
C SER A 317 41.39 13.88 19.03
N GLY A 318 41.13 12.84 19.84
CA GLY A 318 41.92 12.51 21.01
C GLY A 318 43.39 12.18 20.68
N ILE A 319 43.60 11.38 19.63
CA ILE A 319 44.97 11.02 19.16
C ILE A 319 45.72 12.26 18.64
N LEU A 320 45.02 13.12 17.90
CA LEU A 320 45.61 14.31 17.29
C LEU A 320 45.78 15.49 18.27
N LEU A 321 45.14 15.45 19.44
CA LEU A 321 45.12 16.57 20.39
C LEU A 321 46.55 16.99 20.79
N ALA A 322 47.35 16.08 21.31
CA ALA A 322 48.66 16.38 21.83
C ALA A 322 49.64 16.94 20.74
N PRO A 323 49.82 16.29 19.57
CA PRO A 323 50.77 16.79 18.57
C PRO A 323 50.30 18.10 17.93
N MET A 324 48.97 18.33 17.82
CA MET A 324 48.50 19.53 17.13
C MET A 324 48.27 20.72 18.08
N LEU A 325 47.64 20.54 19.23
CA LEU A 325 47.41 21.62 20.20
C LEU A 325 48.74 22.08 20.84
N GLY A 326 49.65 21.14 21.08
CA GLY A 326 50.99 21.42 21.62
C GLY A 326 52.02 21.86 20.57
N SER A 327 51.67 22.07 19.31
CA SER A 327 52.58 22.35 18.20
C SER A 327 53.28 23.70 18.24
N GLY A 328 52.80 24.65 19.06
CA GLY A 328 53.34 26.05 19.09
C GLY A 328 52.93 26.90 17.87
N SER A 329 52.12 26.39 16.96
CA SER A 329 51.62 27.09 15.76
C SER A 329 50.12 27.35 15.83
N LEU A 330 49.69 28.61 15.79
CA LEU A 330 48.27 28.98 15.77
C LEU A 330 47.52 28.38 14.57
N VAL A 331 48.18 28.21 13.43
CA VAL A 331 47.57 27.59 12.23
C VAL A 331 47.30 26.12 12.50
N THR A 332 48.24 25.38 13.08
CA THR A 332 48.04 23.95 13.43
C THR A 332 46.97 23.79 14.49
N ILE A 333 46.92 24.68 15.49
CA ILE A 333 45.87 24.72 16.52
C ILE A 333 44.51 24.99 15.86
N PHE A 334 44.44 25.99 14.95
CA PHE A 334 43.19 26.26 14.21
C PHE A 334 42.72 25.04 13.44
N VAL A 335 43.61 24.34 12.70
CA VAL A 335 43.26 23.14 11.93
C VAL A 335 42.73 22.03 12.86
N PHE A 336 43.39 21.85 14.03
CA PHE A 336 42.92 20.89 15.03
C PHE A 336 41.56 21.24 15.58
N LEU A 337 41.31 22.47 15.99
CA LEU A 337 40.03 22.92 16.54
C LEU A 337 38.93 22.88 15.48
N ALA A 338 39.22 23.26 14.25
CA ALA A 338 38.29 23.16 13.12
C ALA A 338 37.89 21.69 12.85
N PHE A 339 38.89 20.75 12.90
CA PHE A 339 38.61 19.31 12.77
C PHE A 339 37.78 18.78 13.94
N ALA A 340 38.18 19.08 15.18
CA ALA A 340 37.48 18.64 16.38
C ALA A 340 36.04 19.15 16.44
N LEU A 341 35.83 20.43 16.09
CA LEU A 341 34.49 21.03 16.03
C LEU A 341 33.66 20.54 14.82
N TRP A 342 34.32 20.19 13.68
CA TRP A 342 33.64 19.48 12.59
C TRP A 342 33.13 18.11 13.07
N VAL A 343 33.96 17.33 13.72
CA VAL A 343 33.56 16.04 14.33
C VAL A 343 32.45 16.24 15.34
N MET A 344 32.55 17.30 16.18
CA MET A 344 31.50 17.67 17.12
C MET A 344 30.14 17.89 16.42
N GLY A 345 30.10 18.48 15.22
CA GLY A 345 28.89 18.63 14.45
C GLY A 345 28.26 17.29 14.03
N PHE A 346 29.09 16.27 13.75
CA PHE A 346 28.62 14.90 13.46
C PHE A 346 28.08 14.17 14.69
N VAL A 347 28.58 14.47 15.87
CA VAL A 347 28.08 13.89 17.13
C VAL A 347 26.81 14.63 17.60
N ASN A 348 26.74 15.96 17.41
CA ASN A 348 25.67 16.79 17.95
C ASN A 348 24.42 16.87 17.03
N GLY A 349 24.63 17.02 15.71
CA GLY A 349 23.53 17.21 14.75
C GLY A 349 22.44 16.12 14.79
N PRO A 350 22.81 14.82 14.71
CA PRO A 350 21.84 13.72 14.74
C PRO A 350 21.21 13.46 16.11
N LEU A 351 21.77 13.98 17.20
CA LEU A 351 21.28 13.71 18.57
C LEU A 351 19.84 14.17 18.77
N GLY A 352 19.45 15.30 18.15
CA GLY A 352 18.09 15.82 18.23
C GLY A 352 17.02 14.87 17.65
N ALA A 353 17.40 13.98 16.72
CA ALA A 353 16.51 12.95 16.18
C ALA A 353 16.71 11.59 16.86
N TRP A 354 17.96 11.21 17.17
CA TRP A 354 18.28 9.91 17.74
C TRP A 354 17.82 9.74 19.18
N LEU A 355 18.13 10.69 20.06
CA LEU A 355 17.86 10.54 21.49
C LEU A 355 16.36 10.43 21.81
N PRO A 356 15.46 11.26 21.24
CA PRO A 356 14.02 11.09 21.41
C PRO A 356 13.49 9.76 20.85
N SER A 357 14.15 9.20 19.83
CA SER A 357 13.73 7.95 19.21
C SER A 357 13.91 6.71 20.09
N LEU A 358 14.65 6.82 21.18
CA LEU A 358 14.82 5.76 22.18
C LEU A 358 13.58 5.54 23.03
N PHE A 359 12.70 6.55 23.13
CA PHE A 359 11.60 6.58 24.08
C PHE A 359 10.21 6.62 23.38
N PRO A 360 9.22 5.90 23.95
CA PRO A 360 7.84 6.00 23.48
C PRO A 360 7.26 7.39 23.79
N PRO A 361 6.21 7.84 23.06
CA PRO A 361 5.67 9.19 23.15
C PRO A 361 5.32 9.66 24.56
N GLN A 362 4.82 8.76 25.43
CA GLN A 362 4.32 9.03 26.79
C GLN A 362 5.41 9.47 27.78
N VAL A 363 6.68 9.06 27.55
CA VAL A 363 7.82 9.36 28.44
C VAL A 363 8.99 9.96 27.64
N ARG A 364 8.77 10.34 26.39
CA ARG A 364 9.82 10.80 25.47
C ARG A 364 10.50 12.08 25.95
N TYR A 365 9.73 13.05 26.43
CA TYR A 365 10.28 14.30 26.95
C TYR A 365 11.17 14.05 28.18
N THR A 366 10.62 13.39 29.21
CA THR A 366 11.32 13.07 30.43
C THR A 366 12.56 12.20 30.15
N GLY A 367 12.41 11.17 29.30
CA GLY A 367 13.52 10.26 28.92
C GLY A 367 14.66 10.98 28.22
N THR A 368 14.33 11.82 27.25
CA THR A 368 15.31 12.65 26.52
C THR A 368 16.01 13.62 27.45
N SER A 369 15.27 14.34 28.31
CA SER A 369 15.84 15.29 29.26
C SER A 369 16.77 14.62 30.28
N VAL A 370 16.35 13.53 30.89
CA VAL A 370 17.17 12.80 31.88
C VAL A 370 18.45 12.27 31.24
N ALA A 371 18.34 11.58 30.11
CA ALA A 371 19.50 11.01 29.43
C ALA A 371 20.50 12.09 28.99
N PHE A 372 20.03 13.19 28.39
CA PHE A 372 20.87 14.29 27.93
C PHE A 372 21.57 15.00 29.08
N ASN A 373 20.85 15.32 30.16
CA ASN A 373 21.39 16.08 31.29
C ASN A 373 22.33 15.23 32.15
N VAL A 374 21.98 13.96 32.44
CA VAL A 374 22.87 13.10 33.22
C VAL A 374 24.11 12.73 32.41
N GLY A 375 23.98 12.44 31.13
CA GLY A 375 25.12 12.24 30.22
C GLY A 375 25.98 13.50 30.11
N GLY A 376 25.38 14.70 30.17
CA GLY A 376 26.06 15.98 30.23
C GLY A 376 26.88 16.18 31.50
N ILE A 377 26.45 15.63 32.65
CA ILE A 377 27.29 15.61 33.86
C ILE A 377 28.53 14.75 33.61
N ILE A 378 28.35 13.54 33.12
CA ILE A 378 29.44 12.56 32.92
C ILE A 378 30.45 13.08 31.88
N GLY A 379 29.96 13.61 30.74
CA GLY A 379 30.81 14.04 29.62
C GLY A 379 31.24 15.50 29.66
N GLY A 380 30.55 16.39 30.41
CA GLY A 380 30.70 17.82 30.27
C GLY A 380 30.98 18.60 31.54
N ALA A 381 30.36 18.25 32.67
CA ALA A 381 30.41 19.07 33.89
C ALA A 381 31.84 19.40 34.34
N PHE A 382 32.68 18.40 34.31
CA PHE A 382 34.06 18.49 34.80
C PHE A 382 35.08 18.30 33.69
N SER A 383 34.71 18.22 32.42
CA SER A 383 35.64 17.98 31.31
C SER A 383 36.76 19.02 31.23
N PRO A 384 36.53 20.34 31.33
CA PRO A 384 37.63 21.31 31.31
C PRO A 384 38.56 21.15 32.54
N MET A 385 37.98 20.89 33.70
CA MET A 385 38.75 20.67 34.94
C MET A 385 39.57 19.39 34.86
N ILE A 386 39.02 18.29 34.41
CA ILE A 386 39.72 17.02 34.21
C ILE A 386 40.84 17.19 33.19
N ALA A 387 40.55 17.82 32.04
CA ALA A 387 41.51 18.07 30.98
C ALA A 387 42.67 18.95 31.47
N GLN A 388 42.37 20.03 32.25
CA GLN A 388 43.42 20.89 32.86
C GLN A 388 44.28 20.10 33.85
N ALA A 389 43.66 19.35 34.77
CA ALA A 389 44.40 18.55 35.75
C ALA A 389 45.25 17.43 35.10
N LEU A 390 44.77 16.81 34.02
CA LEU A 390 45.54 15.82 33.25
C LEU A 390 46.69 16.47 32.49
N ALA A 391 46.43 17.64 31.87
CA ALA A 391 47.48 18.38 31.15
C ALA A 391 48.64 18.78 32.07
N GLU A 392 48.32 19.22 33.30
CA GLU A 392 49.32 19.60 34.30
C GLU A 392 50.13 18.42 34.85
N ARG A 393 49.45 17.28 35.14
CA ARG A 393 50.08 16.13 35.75
C ARG A 393 50.80 15.19 34.77
N SER A 394 50.22 15.01 33.57
CA SER A 394 50.60 13.95 32.63
C SER A 394 50.72 14.43 31.18
N GLY A 395 50.56 15.75 30.95
CA GLY A 395 50.67 16.36 29.65
C GLY A 395 49.39 16.15 28.73
N LEU A 396 49.43 16.81 27.57
CA LEU A 396 48.33 16.80 26.60
C LEU A 396 47.96 15.40 26.07
N THR A 397 48.90 14.45 26.08
CA THR A 397 48.62 13.05 25.66
C THR A 397 47.59 12.38 26.55
N ALA A 398 47.60 12.64 27.86
CA ALA A 398 46.60 12.13 28.81
C ALA A 398 45.21 12.74 28.55
N VAL A 399 45.15 14.01 28.16
CA VAL A 399 43.89 14.65 27.72
C VAL A 399 43.38 14.00 26.47
N GLY A 400 44.25 13.68 25.49
CA GLY A 400 43.91 12.93 24.30
C GLY A 400 43.31 11.54 24.58
N PHE A 401 43.94 10.79 25.53
CA PHE A 401 43.38 9.50 25.96
C PHE A 401 42.02 9.63 26.66
N TYR A 402 41.86 10.65 27.51
CA TYR A 402 40.52 10.95 28.09
C TYR A 402 39.44 11.18 27.01
N LEU A 403 39.78 11.98 26.00
CA LEU A 403 38.85 12.25 24.90
C LEU A 403 38.57 11.01 24.07
N ALA A 404 39.58 10.19 23.76
CA ALA A 404 39.39 8.92 23.05
C ALA A 404 38.53 7.94 23.83
N LEU A 405 38.70 7.85 25.15
CA LEU A 405 37.91 7.02 26.05
C LEU A 405 36.43 7.43 26.00
N THR A 406 36.11 8.73 26.06
CA THR A 406 34.73 9.22 26.00
C THR A 406 34.09 8.94 24.64
N GLY A 407 34.85 9.05 23.55
CA GLY A 407 34.47 8.62 22.22
C GLY A 407 34.10 7.13 22.12
N GLY A 408 34.96 6.28 22.74
CA GLY A 408 34.76 4.83 22.81
C GLY A 408 33.49 4.43 23.59
N ILE A 409 33.24 5.08 24.73
CA ILE A 409 32.03 4.88 25.54
C ILE A 409 30.78 5.18 24.74
N SER A 410 30.74 6.31 24.07
CA SER A 410 29.58 6.69 23.25
C SER A 410 29.40 5.81 22.01
N LEU A 411 30.50 5.37 21.40
CA LEU A 411 30.46 4.41 20.28
C LEU A 411 29.81 3.09 20.69
N ILE A 412 30.16 2.52 21.83
CA ILE A 412 29.54 1.30 22.37
C ILE A 412 28.04 1.51 22.63
N ALA A 413 27.66 2.66 23.18
CA ALA A 413 26.27 2.99 23.46
C ALA A 413 25.42 3.08 22.17
N PHE A 414 25.98 3.65 21.10
CA PHE A 414 25.28 3.73 19.81
C PHE A 414 25.17 2.37 19.12
N ASP A 415 26.25 1.56 19.11
CA ASP A 415 26.23 0.24 18.50
C ASP A 415 25.24 -0.70 19.22
N THR A 416 25.28 -0.75 20.55
CA THR A 416 24.34 -1.57 21.33
C THR A 416 22.88 -1.14 21.13
N SER A 417 22.61 0.15 21.10
CA SER A 417 21.26 0.66 20.86
C SER A 417 20.76 0.37 19.43
N ALA A 418 21.64 0.40 18.43
CA ALA A 418 21.33 0.07 17.05
C ALA A 418 20.97 -1.43 16.91
N ARG A 419 21.79 -2.30 17.52
CA ARG A 419 21.54 -3.76 17.54
C ARG A 419 20.23 -4.09 18.24
N GLN A 420 19.94 -3.51 19.40
CA GLN A 420 18.68 -3.73 20.13
C GLN A 420 17.46 -3.29 19.30
N ARG A 421 17.53 -2.18 18.57
CA ARG A 421 16.45 -1.72 17.68
C ARG A 421 16.25 -2.67 16.50
N ALA A 422 17.33 -3.14 15.88
CA ALA A 422 17.26 -4.10 14.80
C ALA A 422 16.62 -5.43 15.24
N LEU A 423 17.06 -5.97 16.39
CA LEU A 423 16.48 -7.19 16.99
C LEU A 423 15.00 -6.98 17.36
N GLY A 424 14.65 -5.84 17.93
CA GLY A 424 13.26 -5.50 18.25
C GLY A 424 12.37 -5.31 17.02
N ALA A 425 12.92 -4.77 15.92
CA ALA A 425 12.21 -4.68 14.65
C ALA A 425 11.98 -6.06 14.03
N LEU A 426 13.01 -6.91 14.05
CA LEU A 426 12.91 -8.30 13.58
C LEU A 426 11.87 -9.08 14.38
N ALA A 427 11.91 -9.00 15.72
CA ALA A 427 10.95 -9.69 16.60
C ALA A 427 9.51 -9.17 16.39
N ARG A 428 9.31 -7.86 16.10
CA ARG A 428 7.98 -7.32 15.75
C ARG A 428 7.51 -7.81 14.38
N SER A 429 8.40 -7.86 13.42
CA SER A 429 8.10 -8.39 12.07
C SER A 429 7.70 -9.86 12.13
N GLU A 430 8.46 -10.65 12.87
CA GLU A 430 8.19 -12.07 13.09
C GLU A 430 6.83 -12.30 13.81
N ARG A 431 6.57 -11.55 14.90
CA ARG A 431 5.26 -11.64 15.59
C ARG A 431 4.11 -11.24 14.68
N ARG A 432 4.29 -10.20 13.86
CA ARG A 432 3.26 -9.78 12.90
C ARG A 432 3.04 -10.84 11.83
N TYR A 433 4.11 -11.41 11.30
CA TYR A 433 4.03 -12.52 10.35
C TYR A 433 3.29 -13.71 10.96
N ARG A 434 3.71 -14.17 12.16
CA ARG A 434 3.05 -15.28 12.86
C ARG A 434 1.57 -15.00 13.14
N ALA A 435 1.24 -13.78 13.59
CA ALA A 435 -0.15 -13.42 13.83
C ALA A 435 -1.00 -13.47 12.54
N LEU A 436 -0.50 -12.94 11.43
CA LEU A 436 -1.20 -13.01 10.14
C LEU A 436 -1.31 -14.44 9.62
N PHE A 437 -0.26 -15.23 9.77
CA PHE A 437 -0.23 -16.64 9.35
C PHE A 437 -1.22 -17.48 10.15
N GLU A 438 -1.20 -17.38 11.50
CA GLU A 438 -2.06 -18.17 12.39
C GLU A 438 -3.53 -17.73 12.37
N GLN A 439 -3.80 -16.41 12.31
CA GLN A 439 -5.17 -15.88 12.33
C GLN A 439 -5.86 -15.94 10.95
N SER A 440 -5.15 -16.36 9.91
CA SER A 440 -5.73 -16.54 8.58
C SER A 440 -6.77 -17.68 8.60
N HIS A 441 -7.97 -17.41 8.09
CA HIS A 441 -9.00 -18.43 7.85
C HIS A 441 -8.72 -19.26 6.58
N VAL A 442 -7.75 -18.83 5.77
CA VAL A 442 -7.25 -19.60 4.62
C VAL A 442 -6.19 -20.56 5.12
N ALA A 443 -6.23 -21.80 4.68
CA ALA A 443 -5.20 -22.79 4.97
C ALA A 443 -3.88 -22.37 4.31
N LEU A 444 -2.94 -21.88 5.13
CA LEU A 444 -1.61 -21.46 4.72
C LEU A 444 -0.58 -22.46 5.20
N CYS A 445 0.39 -22.77 4.36
CA CYS A 445 1.51 -23.62 4.70
C CYS A 445 2.80 -23.17 4.00
N GLU A 446 3.93 -23.56 4.55
CA GLU A 446 5.23 -23.53 3.89
C GLU A 446 5.59 -24.94 3.48
N VAL A 447 6.00 -25.10 2.24
CA VAL A 447 6.39 -26.39 1.67
C VAL A 447 7.85 -26.38 1.23
N ASP A 448 8.56 -27.46 1.50
CA ASP A 448 9.89 -27.72 0.95
C ASP A 448 9.72 -28.46 -0.37
N LEU A 449 10.14 -27.81 -1.45
CA LEU A 449 10.14 -28.35 -2.81
C LEU A 449 11.55 -28.71 -3.30
N SER A 450 12.59 -28.47 -2.50
CA SER A 450 14.01 -28.66 -2.89
C SER A 450 14.30 -30.11 -3.28
N GLY A 451 13.78 -31.08 -2.51
CA GLY A 451 13.91 -32.52 -2.82
C GLY A 451 13.21 -32.92 -4.11
N ALA A 452 12.01 -32.37 -4.36
CA ALA A 452 11.27 -32.63 -5.60
C ALA A 452 11.97 -32.02 -6.80
N GLN A 453 12.55 -30.83 -6.66
CA GLN A 453 13.33 -30.14 -7.70
C GLN A 453 14.61 -30.92 -8.03
N ALA A 454 15.36 -31.35 -7.00
CA ALA A 454 16.58 -32.17 -7.19
C ALA A 454 16.27 -33.47 -7.92
N HIS A 455 15.23 -34.18 -7.50
CA HIS A 455 14.81 -35.43 -8.13
C HIS A 455 14.36 -35.25 -9.59
N LEU A 456 13.67 -34.16 -9.89
CA LEU A 456 13.30 -33.78 -11.24
C LEU A 456 14.54 -33.49 -12.13
N ALA A 457 15.54 -32.80 -11.57
CA ALA A 457 16.80 -32.51 -12.25
C ALA A 457 17.61 -33.78 -12.53
N GLU A 458 17.70 -34.73 -11.58
CA GLU A 458 18.35 -36.03 -11.73
C GLU A 458 17.68 -36.89 -12.81
N ALA A 459 16.35 -36.97 -12.82
CA ALA A 459 15.58 -37.72 -13.81
C ALA A 459 15.83 -37.19 -15.24
N ARG A 460 16.05 -35.90 -15.41
CA ARG A 460 16.41 -35.29 -16.72
C ARG A 460 17.84 -35.54 -17.14
N ALA A 461 18.76 -35.54 -16.20
CA ALA A 461 20.16 -35.83 -16.50
C ALA A 461 20.35 -37.29 -16.95
N ALA A 462 19.44 -38.19 -16.57
CA ALA A 462 19.51 -39.62 -16.89
C ALA A 462 19.06 -40.00 -18.32
N GLY A 463 18.42 -39.10 -19.09
CA GLY A 463 18.08 -39.37 -20.49
C GLY A 463 17.20 -38.32 -21.19
N PRO A 464 17.33 -38.11 -22.51
CA PRO A 464 16.61 -37.09 -23.29
C PRO A 464 15.14 -37.46 -23.60
N GLY A 465 14.47 -38.34 -22.83
CA GLY A 465 13.10 -38.84 -23.05
C GLY A 465 12.09 -38.50 -21.98
N THR A 466 12.44 -37.68 -20.96
CA THR A 466 11.54 -37.26 -19.89
C THR A 466 10.79 -35.99 -20.29
N ASP A 467 10.04 -36.05 -21.40
CA ASP A 467 9.02 -35.03 -21.68
C ASP A 467 7.80 -35.38 -20.81
N LEU A 468 7.44 -34.53 -19.84
CA LEU A 468 6.37 -34.71 -18.83
C LEU A 468 4.96 -34.81 -19.49
N ARG A 469 4.79 -35.69 -20.52
CA ARG A 469 3.59 -35.85 -21.33
C ARG A 469 3.08 -37.30 -21.50
N GLY A 470 3.66 -38.30 -20.78
CA GLY A 470 3.33 -39.72 -20.93
C GLY A 470 3.13 -40.55 -19.66
N GLN A 471 2.87 -41.89 -19.78
CA GLN A 471 2.65 -42.78 -18.62
C GLN A 471 3.88 -42.95 -17.69
N ALA A 472 5.09 -42.75 -18.18
CA ALA A 472 6.32 -42.73 -17.37
C ALA A 472 6.30 -41.59 -16.33
N ASP A 473 5.49 -40.55 -16.54
CA ASP A 473 5.39 -39.35 -15.73
C ASP A 473 4.64 -39.58 -14.42
N ALA A 474 3.74 -40.57 -14.35
CA ALA A 474 2.99 -40.85 -13.11
C ALA A 474 3.90 -41.42 -12.00
N ALA A 475 4.88 -42.26 -12.38
CA ALA A 475 5.85 -42.80 -11.44
C ALA A 475 6.83 -41.74 -10.96
N LEU A 476 7.30 -40.87 -11.85
CA LEU A 476 8.15 -39.73 -11.51
C LEU A 476 7.39 -38.70 -10.64
N ALA A 477 6.15 -38.38 -10.98
CA ALA A 477 5.31 -37.51 -10.19
C ALA A 477 5.07 -38.06 -8.78
N ALA A 478 4.82 -39.38 -8.64
CA ALA A 478 4.68 -40.02 -7.34
C ALA A 478 5.99 -40.01 -6.52
N ALA A 479 7.15 -40.14 -7.19
CA ALA A 479 8.46 -40.07 -6.55
C ALA A 479 8.74 -38.64 -6.04
N CYS A 480 8.51 -37.60 -6.87
CA CYS A 480 8.64 -36.19 -6.50
C CYS A 480 7.65 -35.79 -5.38
N ALA A 481 6.39 -36.30 -5.44
CA ALA A 481 5.39 -36.00 -4.41
C ALA A 481 5.83 -36.46 -3.01
N ARG A 482 6.58 -37.57 -2.90
CA ARG A 482 7.14 -38.06 -1.62
C ARG A 482 8.23 -37.14 -1.07
N GLN A 483 8.87 -36.35 -1.91
CA GLN A 483 9.92 -35.40 -1.54
C GLN A 483 9.36 -34.01 -1.17
N ILE A 484 8.08 -33.73 -1.47
CA ILE A 484 7.42 -32.50 -1.05
C ILE A 484 7.06 -32.62 0.44
N ALA A 485 7.62 -31.73 1.26
CA ALA A 485 7.37 -31.76 2.70
C ALA A 485 6.67 -30.46 3.15
N LEU A 486 5.67 -30.62 4.04
CA LEU A 486 5.06 -29.52 4.78
C LEU A 486 6.00 -29.15 5.93
N VAL A 487 6.55 -27.94 5.92
CA VAL A 487 7.55 -27.43 6.88
C VAL A 487 6.87 -26.60 7.97
N ASP A 488 5.89 -25.80 7.62
CA ASP A 488 5.08 -25.02 8.57
C ASP A 488 3.64 -24.93 8.09
N VAL A 489 2.67 -24.90 9.03
CA VAL A 489 1.24 -24.87 8.72
C VAL A 489 0.49 -24.03 9.76
N ASN A 490 -0.56 -23.31 9.35
CA ASN A 490 -1.44 -22.62 10.25
C ASN A 490 -2.59 -23.52 10.75
N ASP A 491 -3.37 -23.04 11.71
CA ASP A 491 -4.49 -23.79 12.28
C ASP A 491 -5.57 -24.13 11.23
N ALA A 492 -5.80 -23.26 10.25
CA ALA A 492 -6.75 -23.53 9.17
C ALA A 492 -6.30 -24.73 8.31
N THR A 493 -4.99 -24.90 8.07
CA THR A 493 -4.43 -26.08 7.37
C THR A 493 -4.66 -27.35 8.18
N VAL A 494 -4.45 -27.30 9.49
CA VAL A 494 -4.71 -28.45 10.39
C VAL A 494 -6.18 -28.87 10.31
N GLN A 495 -7.10 -27.90 10.35
CA GLN A 495 -8.54 -28.15 10.22
C GLN A 495 -8.93 -28.66 8.83
N LEU A 496 -8.39 -28.07 7.75
CA LEU A 496 -8.65 -28.47 6.38
C LEU A 496 -8.26 -29.94 6.16
N LEU A 497 -7.07 -30.34 6.65
CA LEU A 497 -6.56 -31.69 6.49
C LEU A 497 -7.11 -32.69 7.54
N GLY A 498 -7.93 -32.19 8.50
CA GLY A 498 -8.59 -33.05 9.49
C GLY A 498 -7.63 -33.69 10.50
N CYS A 499 -6.49 -33.05 10.77
CA CYS A 499 -5.49 -33.51 11.72
C CYS A 499 -5.76 -32.98 13.13
N ARG A 500 -5.18 -33.64 14.17
CA ARG A 500 -5.38 -33.25 15.57
C ARG A 500 -4.38 -32.18 16.06
N SER A 501 -3.25 -32.03 15.42
CA SER A 501 -2.19 -31.10 15.79
C SER A 501 -1.36 -30.72 14.55
N ARG A 502 -0.55 -29.66 14.67
CA ARG A 502 0.44 -29.25 13.63
C ARG A 502 1.43 -30.35 13.35
N ASP A 503 2.01 -30.96 14.37
CA ASP A 503 3.01 -32.03 14.21
C ASP A 503 2.46 -33.23 13.42
N ALA A 504 1.14 -33.47 13.51
CA ALA A 504 0.48 -34.49 12.71
C ALA A 504 0.35 -34.12 11.24
N VAL A 505 0.47 -32.84 10.88
CA VAL A 505 0.44 -32.35 9.49
C VAL A 505 1.84 -32.29 8.87
N LEU A 506 2.86 -31.94 9.64
CA LEU A 506 4.23 -31.77 9.16
C LEU A 506 4.83 -33.02 8.54
N GLY A 507 5.73 -32.86 7.57
CA GLY A 507 6.38 -33.94 6.82
C GLY A 507 5.80 -34.14 5.43
N SER A 508 5.93 -35.34 4.85
CA SER A 508 5.60 -35.56 3.44
C SER A 508 4.12 -35.29 3.12
N MET A 509 3.88 -34.43 2.13
CA MET A 509 2.54 -34.10 1.62
C MET A 509 1.88 -35.27 0.90
N SER A 510 2.64 -36.28 0.48
CA SER A 510 2.14 -37.46 -0.29
C SER A 510 0.99 -38.22 0.41
N ARG A 511 0.93 -38.19 1.75
CA ARG A 511 -0.13 -38.84 2.54
C ARG A 511 -1.52 -38.20 2.41
N PHE A 512 -1.56 -36.94 1.94
CA PHE A 512 -2.82 -36.21 1.70
C PHE A 512 -3.18 -36.17 0.21
N LEU A 513 -2.40 -36.81 -0.65
CA LEU A 513 -2.61 -36.85 -2.09
C LEU A 513 -3.27 -38.20 -2.47
N PRO A 514 -4.47 -38.19 -3.10
CA PRO A 514 -5.07 -39.44 -3.57
C PRO A 514 -4.26 -40.04 -4.73
N PRO A 515 -4.35 -41.36 -4.98
CA PRO A 515 -3.76 -42.00 -6.16
C PRO A 515 -4.27 -41.32 -7.45
N GLY A 516 -3.35 -40.98 -8.37
CA GLY A 516 -3.69 -40.28 -9.61
C GLY A 516 -4.03 -38.80 -9.41
N ASN A 517 -3.37 -38.15 -8.43
CA ASN A 517 -3.61 -36.77 -8.09
C ASN A 517 -3.31 -35.78 -9.23
N ASP A 518 -4.25 -34.87 -9.49
CA ASP A 518 -4.19 -33.90 -10.59
C ASP A 518 -3.33 -32.64 -10.27
N LEU A 519 -2.79 -32.50 -9.04
CA LEU A 519 -2.04 -31.32 -8.60
C LEU A 519 -0.54 -31.43 -8.81
N VAL A 520 0.03 -32.64 -8.63
CA VAL A 520 1.49 -32.84 -8.60
C VAL A 520 2.13 -32.66 -9.97
N LEU A 521 1.59 -33.30 -11.01
CA LEU A 521 2.17 -33.20 -12.34
C LEU A 521 2.19 -31.78 -12.90
N PRO A 522 1.09 -30.99 -12.84
CA PRO A 522 1.12 -29.58 -13.24
C PRO A 522 2.09 -28.72 -12.40
N LEU A 523 2.22 -29.01 -11.09
CA LEU A 523 3.19 -28.33 -10.24
C LEU A 523 4.63 -28.58 -10.69
N LEU A 524 4.97 -29.86 -11.00
CA LEU A 524 6.30 -30.23 -11.49
C LEU A 524 6.61 -29.61 -12.85
N GLN A 525 5.62 -29.56 -13.74
CA GLN A 525 5.75 -28.86 -15.04
C GLN A 525 6.01 -27.36 -14.87
N ARG A 526 5.49 -26.78 -13.77
CA ARG A 526 5.68 -25.36 -13.46
C ARG A 526 7.00 -25.10 -12.76
N LEU A 527 7.46 -26.00 -11.88
CA LEU A 527 8.78 -25.93 -11.23
C LEU A 527 9.93 -25.81 -12.24
N ASP A 528 9.74 -26.37 -13.43
CA ASP A 528 10.70 -26.32 -14.53
C ASP A 528 10.92 -24.91 -15.11
N ARG A 529 9.94 -24.04 -14.99
CA ARG A 529 9.92 -22.70 -15.60
C ARG A 529 10.25 -21.62 -14.58
N ALA A 530 11.15 -21.81 -13.65
CA ALA A 530 11.57 -20.92 -12.57
C ALA A 530 10.73 -19.62 -12.35
N GLY A 531 10.26 -19.43 -11.12
CA GLY A 531 9.57 -18.22 -10.69
C GLY A 531 8.07 -18.12 -11.02
N GLY A 532 7.37 -17.26 -10.30
CA GLY A 532 5.97 -16.92 -10.51
C GLY A 532 4.97 -17.67 -9.63
N ARG A 533 3.69 -17.66 -10.01
CA ARG A 533 2.58 -18.26 -9.27
C ARG A 533 2.10 -19.53 -9.97
N PHE A 534 1.95 -20.60 -9.20
CA PHE A 534 1.24 -21.80 -9.61
C PHE A 534 -0.15 -21.79 -8.97
N GLU A 535 -1.17 -22.13 -9.74
CA GLU A 535 -2.54 -22.27 -9.27
C GLU A 535 -3.20 -23.44 -9.99
N ALA A 536 -3.76 -24.39 -9.23
CA ALA A 536 -4.50 -25.53 -9.77
C ALA A 536 -5.59 -25.96 -8.80
N GLN A 537 -6.69 -26.48 -9.35
CA GLN A 537 -7.75 -27.13 -8.58
C GLN A 537 -7.52 -28.64 -8.58
N GLY A 538 -7.64 -29.29 -7.43
CA GLY A 538 -7.49 -30.73 -7.31
C GLY A 538 -8.02 -31.27 -6.00
N ARG A 539 -7.87 -32.57 -5.79
CA ARG A 539 -8.40 -33.28 -4.61
C ARG A 539 -7.30 -33.59 -3.62
N LEU A 540 -7.60 -33.44 -2.34
CA LEU A 540 -6.80 -33.91 -1.21
C LEU A 540 -7.62 -34.88 -0.38
N VAL A 541 -6.93 -35.79 0.30
CA VAL A 541 -7.51 -36.75 1.24
C VAL A 541 -7.18 -36.30 2.66
N ARG A 542 -8.21 -36.10 3.48
CA ARG A 542 -8.06 -35.75 4.89
C ARG A 542 -7.59 -36.95 5.70
N ALA A 543 -7.10 -36.69 6.92
CA ALA A 543 -6.70 -37.73 7.87
C ALA A 543 -7.85 -38.70 8.24
N ASP A 544 -9.12 -38.27 8.11
CA ASP A 544 -10.31 -39.10 8.32
C ASP A 544 -10.74 -39.92 7.06
N GLY A 545 -9.96 -39.84 5.97
CA GLY A 545 -10.24 -40.53 4.69
C GLY A 545 -11.23 -39.80 3.77
N ARG A 546 -11.76 -38.63 4.15
CA ARG A 546 -12.68 -37.86 3.30
C ARG A 546 -11.90 -37.07 2.26
N GLU A 547 -12.44 -36.99 1.05
CA GLU A 547 -11.91 -36.15 0.00
C GLU A 547 -12.42 -34.71 0.15
N VAL A 548 -11.51 -33.74 -0.06
CA VAL A 548 -11.82 -32.31 -0.18
C VAL A 548 -11.28 -31.79 -1.51
N THR A 549 -12.05 -30.95 -2.16
CA THR A 549 -11.60 -30.22 -3.37
C THR A 549 -11.01 -28.91 -2.98
N VAL A 550 -9.75 -28.67 -3.35
CA VAL A 550 -9.02 -27.44 -3.01
C VAL A 550 -8.51 -26.74 -4.26
N ILE A 551 -8.40 -25.41 -4.18
CA ILE A 551 -7.55 -24.62 -5.06
C ILE A 551 -6.21 -24.47 -4.34
N LEU A 552 -5.15 -25.04 -4.94
CA LEU A 552 -3.78 -24.95 -4.45
C LEU A 552 -3.09 -23.76 -5.14
N VAL A 553 -2.54 -22.85 -4.35
CA VAL A 553 -1.77 -21.70 -4.83
C VAL A 553 -0.37 -21.78 -4.23
N VAL A 554 0.67 -21.82 -5.08
CA VAL A 554 2.07 -21.90 -4.65
C VAL A 554 2.83 -20.71 -5.25
N ALA A 555 3.54 -19.96 -4.40
CA ALA A 555 4.38 -18.83 -4.82
C ALA A 555 5.81 -19.33 -5.06
N LEU A 556 6.14 -19.64 -6.30
CA LEU A 556 7.45 -20.19 -6.67
C LEU A 556 8.50 -19.07 -6.69
N PRO A 557 9.60 -19.20 -5.94
CA PRO A 557 10.70 -18.24 -5.95
C PRO A 557 11.47 -18.24 -7.27
N ASP A 558 12.08 -17.09 -7.61
CA ASP A 558 12.97 -16.98 -8.76
C ASP A 558 14.35 -17.60 -8.49
N ASP A 559 14.78 -17.63 -7.22
CA ASP A 559 16.04 -18.19 -6.76
C ASP A 559 15.87 -19.68 -6.41
N PRO A 560 16.60 -20.59 -7.10
CA PRO A 560 16.58 -22.01 -6.79
C PRO A 560 16.97 -22.36 -5.34
N ALA A 561 17.76 -21.54 -4.67
CA ALA A 561 18.16 -21.76 -3.28
C ALA A 561 17.02 -21.52 -2.27
N ALA A 562 15.90 -20.90 -2.69
CA ALA A 562 14.77 -20.58 -1.83
C ALA A 562 13.60 -21.57 -1.92
N PHE A 563 13.81 -22.79 -2.49
CA PHE A 563 12.78 -23.83 -2.59
C PHE A 563 12.60 -24.63 -1.30
N ASP A 564 13.42 -24.42 -0.28
CA ASP A 564 13.30 -25.05 1.04
C ASP A 564 12.12 -24.54 1.87
N ARG A 565 11.60 -23.32 1.57
CA ARG A 565 10.46 -22.68 2.25
C ARG A 565 9.60 -21.90 1.30
N VAL A 566 8.74 -22.57 0.58
CA VAL A 566 7.85 -21.97 -0.41
C VAL A 566 6.46 -21.76 0.18
N ALA A 567 5.95 -20.54 0.09
CA ALA A 567 4.61 -20.22 0.58
C ALA A 567 3.52 -20.86 -0.29
N CYS A 568 2.57 -21.52 0.36
CA CYS A 568 1.48 -22.24 -0.25
C CYS A 568 0.15 -21.88 0.46
N ALA A 569 -0.92 -21.76 -0.32
CA ALA A 569 -2.29 -21.60 0.19
C ALA A 569 -3.20 -22.68 -0.40
N MET A 570 -4.09 -23.21 0.43
CA MET A 570 -5.12 -24.16 0.04
C MET A 570 -6.50 -23.58 0.38
N ILE A 571 -7.35 -23.46 -0.62
CA ILE A 571 -8.71 -22.92 -0.47
C ILE A 571 -9.68 -24.07 -0.69
N ASP A 572 -10.46 -24.44 0.35
CA ASP A 572 -11.52 -25.42 0.24
C ASP A 572 -12.66 -24.87 -0.61
N VAL A 573 -12.92 -25.53 -1.72
CA VAL A 573 -14.03 -25.19 -2.66
C VAL A 573 -15.05 -26.32 -2.74
N THR A 574 -15.02 -27.29 -1.85
CA THR A 574 -15.84 -28.49 -1.90
C THR A 574 -17.34 -28.16 -1.88
N GLU A 575 -17.77 -27.29 -0.98
CA GLU A 575 -19.19 -26.87 -0.90
C GLU A 575 -19.61 -26.05 -2.12
N ARG A 576 -18.71 -25.20 -2.63
CA ARG A 576 -18.96 -24.41 -3.84
C ARG A 576 -19.16 -25.29 -5.08
N GLU A 577 -18.29 -26.30 -5.26
CA GLU A 577 -18.43 -27.21 -6.41
C GLU A 577 -19.69 -28.08 -6.28
N ARG A 578 -20.00 -28.58 -5.09
CA ARG A 578 -21.27 -29.33 -4.86
C ARG A 578 -22.49 -28.47 -5.12
N ALA A 579 -22.50 -27.21 -4.69
CA ALA A 579 -23.59 -26.30 -4.94
C ALA A 579 -23.77 -26.00 -6.45
N LYS A 580 -22.65 -25.87 -7.16
CA LYS A 580 -22.63 -25.66 -8.61
C LYS A 580 -23.21 -26.88 -9.37
N GLU A 581 -22.79 -28.11 -9.00
CA GLU A 581 -23.31 -29.33 -9.56
C GLU A 581 -24.80 -29.50 -9.29
N ALA A 582 -25.25 -29.22 -8.05
CA ALA A 582 -26.66 -29.23 -7.68
C ALA A 582 -27.48 -28.20 -8.48
N LEU A 583 -26.96 -27.02 -8.71
CA LEU A 583 -27.60 -25.99 -9.52
C LEU A 583 -27.76 -26.42 -10.98
N LEU A 584 -26.71 -26.99 -11.58
CA LEU A 584 -26.73 -27.51 -12.94
C LEU A 584 -27.75 -28.67 -13.07
N ALA A 585 -27.82 -29.56 -12.09
CA ALA A 585 -28.78 -30.63 -12.03
C ALA A 585 -30.23 -30.12 -11.95
N ALA A 586 -30.48 -29.12 -11.06
CA ALA A 586 -31.79 -28.48 -10.94
C ALA A 586 -32.23 -27.74 -12.20
N GLN A 587 -31.29 -27.06 -12.87
CA GLN A 587 -31.58 -26.39 -14.16
C GLN A 587 -31.95 -27.40 -15.26
N ALA A 588 -31.24 -28.54 -15.31
CA ALA A 588 -31.57 -29.62 -16.25
C ALA A 588 -32.96 -30.21 -16.00
N GLU A 589 -33.34 -30.38 -14.73
CA GLU A 589 -34.67 -30.88 -14.34
C GLU A 589 -35.79 -29.87 -14.68
N LEU A 590 -35.57 -28.58 -14.41
CA LEU A 590 -36.52 -27.50 -14.80
C LEU A 590 -36.70 -27.43 -16.31
N ALA A 591 -35.63 -27.57 -17.08
CA ALA A 591 -35.72 -27.62 -18.55
C ALA A 591 -36.47 -28.84 -19.05
N ARG A 592 -36.36 -29.96 -18.34
CA ARG A 592 -37.15 -31.20 -18.67
C ARG A 592 -38.63 -31.05 -18.34
N ALA A 593 -38.95 -30.50 -17.17
CA ALA A 593 -40.32 -30.23 -16.75
C ALA A 593 -41.03 -29.22 -17.68
N GLY A 594 -40.34 -28.15 -18.08
CA GLY A 594 -40.84 -27.15 -19.04
C GLY A 594 -41.23 -27.78 -20.38
N ARG A 595 -40.43 -28.73 -20.89
CA ARG A 595 -40.72 -29.46 -22.14
C ARG A 595 -41.98 -30.32 -22.02
N VAL A 596 -42.16 -31.04 -20.93
CA VAL A 596 -43.38 -31.87 -20.69
C VAL A 596 -44.62 -31.00 -20.59
N SER A 597 -44.56 -29.86 -19.92
CA SER A 597 -45.72 -28.92 -19.82
C SER A 597 -46.13 -28.35 -21.17
N THR A 598 -45.16 -28.00 -22.02
CA THR A 598 -45.41 -27.46 -23.36
C THR A 598 -46.10 -28.49 -24.26
N VAL A 599 -45.67 -29.75 -24.21
CA VAL A 599 -46.27 -30.86 -24.95
C VAL A 599 -47.71 -31.12 -24.50
N GLY A 600 -48.01 -31.00 -23.18
CA GLY A 600 -49.35 -31.16 -22.64
C GLY A 600 -50.33 -30.08 -23.13
N ALA A 601 -49.90 -28.81 -23.14
CA ALA A 601 -50.73 -27.68 -23.59
C ALA A 601 -50.99 -27.75 -25.11
N ILE A 602 -50.00 -28.14 -25.90
CA ILE A 602 -50.11 -28.30 -27.35
C ILE A 602 -51.07 -29.44 -27.69
N SER A 603 -51.03 -30.59 -26.97
CA SER A 603 -51.93 -31.74 -27.22
C SER A 603 -53.39 -31.40 -27.04
N ALA A 604 -53.78 -30.60 -26.05
CA ALA A 604 -55.17 -30.17 -25.83
C ALA A 604 -55.69 -29.24 -26.95
N SER A 605 -54.85 -28.33 -27.41
CA SER A 605 -55.17 -27.43 -28.51
C SER A 605 -55.33 -28.17 -29.85
N ILE A 606 -54.44 -29.13 -30.15
CA ILE A 606 -54.50 -29.96 -31.35
C ILE A 606 -55.78 -30.80 -31.38
N ALA A 607 -56.12 -31.43 -30.25
CA ALA A 607 -57.38 -32.24 -30.19
C ALA A 607 -58.62 -31.39 -30.50
N HIS A 608 -58.67 -30.15 -30.03
CA HIS A 608 -59.80 -29.26 -30.30
C HIS A 608 -59.84 -28.85 -31.77
N GLU A 609 -58.70 -28.49 -32.37
CA GLU A 609 -58.62 -28.04 -33.80
C GLU A 609 -58.85 -29.15 -34.80
N VAL A 610 -58.55 -30.42 -34.50
CA VAL A 610 -58.84 -31.57 -35.33
C VAL A 610 -60.32 -31.94 -35.24
N ASN A 611 -60.87 -31.88 -34.05
CA ASN A 611 -62.32 -32.23 -33.85
C ASN A 611 -63.30 -31.26 -34.52
N GLN A 612 -62.90 -29.99 -34.69
CA GLN A 612 -63.81 -29.03 -35.39
C GLN A 612 -64.06 -29.38 -36.83
N PRO A 613 -63.12 -29.58 -37.75
CA PRO A 613 -63.40 -29.94 -39.12
C PRO A 613 -63.99 -31.33 -39.26
N ILE A 614 -63.65 -32.26 -38.34
CA ILE A 614 -64.32 -33.58 -38.34
C ILE A 614 -65.83 -33.43 -38.04
N GLY A 615 -66.16 -32.63 -37.04
CA GLY A 615 -67.61 -32.35 -36.76
C GLY A 615 -68.34 -31.71 -37.93
N ALA A 616 -67.70 -30.73 -38.59
CA ALA A 616 -68.22 -30.07 -39.77
C ALA A 616 -68.41 -31.06 -40.95
N MET A 617 -67.43 -31.95 -41.14
CA MET A 617 -67.45 -33.04 -42.15
C MET A 617 -68.68 -34.00 -41.92
N VAL A 618 -68.84 -34.44 -40.65
CA VAL A 618 -70.00 -35.31 -40.27
C VAL A 618 -71.32 -34.62 -40.49
N MET A 619 -71.49 -33.37 -40.09
CA MET A 619 -72.69 -32.60 -40.32
C MET A 619 -73.01 -32.40 -41.82
N SER A 620 -71.93 -32.15 -42.59
CA SER A 620 -72.12 -32.01 -44.06
C SER A 620 -72.44 -33.34 -44.73
N ALA A 621 -71.88 -34.47 -44.29
CA ALA A 621 -72.29 -35.80 -44.76
C ALA A 621 -73.74 -36.15 -44.40
N GLU A 622 -74.14 -35.84 -43.15
CA GLU A 622 -75.57 -36.04 -42.75
C GLU A 622 -76.53 -35.18 -43.58
N ALA A 623 -76.16 -33.91 -43.88
CA ALA A 623 -76.92 -33.05 -44.71
C ALA A 623 -77.06 -33.65 -46.15
N CYS A 624 -75.99 -34.18 -46.73
CA CYS A 624 -75.98 -34.91 -48.01
C CYS A 624 -76.95 -36.09 -48.00
N LEU A 625 -76.95 -36.92 -46.95
CA LEU A 625 -77.84 -38.05 -46.77
C LEU A 625 -79.28 -37.56 -46.64
N ARG A 626 -79.55 -36.42 -45.92
CA ARG A 626 -80.92 -35.86 -45.80
C ARG A 626 -81.42 -35.37 -47.14
N TRP A 627 -80.62 -34.77 -48.01
CA TRP A 627 -81.01 -34.32 -49.31
C TRP A 627 -81.25 -35.47 -50.26
N LEU A 628 -80.54 -36.60 -50.20
CA LEU A 628 -80.76 -37.80 -51.02
C LEU A 628 -81.97 -38.62 -50.57
N ARG A 629 -82.40 -38.59 -49.30
CA ARG A 629 -83.56 -39.40 -48.77
C ARG A 629 -84.90 -38.64 -48.84
N ARG A 630 -85.01 -37.52 -49.51
CA ARG A 630 -86.31 -36.84 -49.79
C ARG A 630 -87.16 -37.61 -50.75
N GLU A 631 -88.50 -37.48 -50.71
CA GLU A 631 -89.41 -38.09 -51.74
C GLU A 631 -88.99 -37.66 -53.16
N THR A 632 -88.44 -36.51 -53.31
CA THR A 632 -87.81 -36.09 -54.56
C THR A 632 -86.38 -35.69 -54.21
N PRO A 633 -85.36 -36.52 -54.54
CA PRO A 633 -83.93 -36.24 -54.15
C PRO A 633 -83.40 -35.01 -54.82
N ASP A 634 -82.84 -34.08 -54.05
CA ASP A 634 -82.14 -32.91 -54.57
C ASP A 634 -80.61 -33.22 -54.70
N LEU A 635 -80.31 -33.69 -55.95
CA LEU A 635 -78.93 -34.15 -56.31
C LEU A 635 -77.93 -33.00 -56.24
N GLU A 636 -78.31 -31.75 -56.49
CA GLU A 636 -77.40 -30.58 -56.52
C GLU A 636 -77.04 -30.12 -55.08
N ALA A 637 -78.06 -30.07 -54.23
CA ALA A 637 -77.85 -29.79 -52.83
C ALA A 637 -77.06 -30.89 -52.11
N ALA A 638 -77.25 -32.17 -52.47
CA ALA A 638 -76.44 -33.33 -51.96
C ALA A 638 -75.05 -33.24 -52.43
N ALA A 639 -74.77 -32.95 -53.76
CA ALA A 639 -73.40 -32.74 -54.23
C ALA A 639 -72.70 -31.62 -53.56
N ARG A 640 -73.32 -30.47 -53.33
CA ARG A 640 -72.66 -29.34 -52.54
C ARG A 640 -72.37 -29.70 -51.08
N ALA A 641 -73.22 -30.54 -50.46
CA ALA A 641 -72.99 -31.01 -49.14
C ALA A 641 -71.81 -32.06 -49.08
N ALA A 642 -71.70 -32.97 -50.03
CA ALA A 642 -70.58 -33.90 -50.20
C ALA A 642 -69.25 -33.17 -50.43
N GLU A 643 -69.27 -32.16 -51.33
CA GLU A 643 -68.09 -31.34 -51.57
C GLU A 643 -67.57 -30.59 -50.26
N ARG A 644 -68.53 -30.10 -49.43
CA ARG A 644 -68.19 -29.52 -48.14
C ARG A 644 -67.50 -30.54 -47.20
N ALA A 645 -68.09 -31.74 -47.10
CA ALA A 645 -67.55 -32.81 -46.30
C ALA A 645 -66.14 -33.20 -46.75
N VAL A 646 -65.89 -33.31 -48.06
CA VAL A 646 -64.54 -33.58 -48.60
C VAL A 646 -63.51 -32.41 -48.21
N ARG A 647 -63.95 -31.15 -48.38
CA ARG A 647 -63.11 -30.02 -48.01
C ARG A 647 -62.76 -30.02 -46.52
N ASP A 648 -63.69 -30.26 -45.60
CA ASP A 648 -63.50 -30.33 -44.18
C ASP A 648 -62.63 -31.54 -43.78
N GLY A 649 -62.79 -32.71 -44.44
CA GLY A 649 -61.91 -33.86 -44.30
C GLY A 649 -60.44 -33.59 -44.68
N MET A 650 -60.30 -32.92 -45.84
CA MET A 650 -58.97 -32.52 -46.26
C MET A 650 -58.29 -31.49 -45.30
N ARG A 651 -59.11 -30.61 -44.67
CA ARG A 651 -58.64 -29.68 -43.66
C ARG A 651 -58.14 -30.37 -42.40
N ALA A 652 -58.92 -31.39 -41.90
CA ALA A 652 -58.55 -32.20 -40.76
C ALA A 652 -57.23 -32.97 -41.02
N SER A 653 -57.08 -33.57 -42.19
CA SER A 653 -55.91 -34.29 -42.61
C SER A 653 -54.62 -33.39 -42.61
N ARG A 654 -54.76 -32.17 -43.14
CA ARG A 654 -53.63 -31.20 -43.12
C ARG A 654 -53.23 -30.79 -41.74
N ILE A 655 -54.18 -30.61 -40.79
CA ILE A 655 -53.84 -30.28 -39.39
C ILE A 655 -53.08 -31.44 -38.76
N VAL A 656 -53.48 -32.71 -38.91
CA VAL A 656 -52.82 -33.89 -38.38
C VAL A 656 -51.41 -34.05 -38.97
N GLN A 657 -51.25 -33.84 -40.29
CA GLN A 657 -50.00 -33.99 -40.97
C GLN A 657 -48.96 -32.90 -40.46
N ARG A 658 -49.41 -31.67 -40.36
CA ARG A 658 -48.63 -30.55 -39.86
C ARG A 658 -48.20 -30.75 -38.39
N THR A 659 -49.03 -31.30 -37.54
CA THR A 659 -48.76 -31.67 -36.17
C THR A 659 -47.73 -32.81 -36.06
N ARG A 660 -47.86 -33.81 -36.93
CA ARG A 660 -46.91 -34.92 -36.98
C ARG A 660 -45.51 -34.50 -37.40
N GLU A 661 -45.42 -33.54 -38.30
CA GLU A 661 -44.16 -32.93 -38.74
C GLU A 661 -43.49 -32.12 -37.58
N GLN A 662 -44.31 -31.41 -36.79
CA GLN A 662 -43.85 -30.67 -35.59
C GLN A 662 -43.37 -31.57 -34.43
N LEU A 663 -43.96 -32.76 -34.25
CA LEU A 663 -43.58 -33.70 -33.17
C LEU A 663 -42.41 -34.63 -33.52
N ARG A 664 -41.99 -34.70 -34.78
CA ARG A 664 -40.96 -35.60 -35.30
C ARG A 664 -39.52 -35.09 -35.11
N ARG A 665 -39.32 -33.95 -34.37
CA ARG A 665 -38.07 -33.21 -34.24
C ARG A 665 -37.17 -33.72 -33.10
N ASP A 666 -36.54 -34.85 -33.29
CA ASP A 666 -35.57 -35.34 -32.26
C ASP A 666 -34.12 -35.45 -32.78
N ARG A 667 -33.74 -34.87 -33.90
CA ARG A 667 -32.33 -34.81 -34.38
C ARG A 667 -32.07 -33.59 -35.29
N SER A 668 -32.12 -32.41 -34.74
CA SER A 668 -31.57 -31.25 -35.41
C SER A 668 -30.07 -31.17 -35.12
N GLN A 669 -29.24 -31.19 -36.15
CA GLN A 669 -27.77 -30.90 -36.03
C GLN A 669 -27.50 -29.58 -36.77
N PRO A 670 -26.94 -28.59 -36.10
CA PRO A 670 -26.55 -27.35 -36.75
C PRO A 670 -25.45 -27.62 -37.78
N GLU A 671 -25.60 -27.10 -38.97
CA GLU A 671 -24.66 -27.13 -40.08
C GLU A 671 -24.35 -25.71 -40.58
N ILE A 672 -23.29 -25.52 -41.36
CA ILE A 672 -23.01 -24.25 -42.02
C ILE A 672 -24.00 -24.07 -43.19
N VAL A 673 -24.97 -23.18 -43.03
CA VAL A 673 -25.99 -22.86 -44.00
C VAL A 673 -25.65 -21.56 -44.74
N ASP A 674 -25.63 -21.61 -46.06
CA ASP A 674 -25.59 -20.41 -46.90
C ASP A 674 -27.00 -19.88 -47.07
N LEU A 675 -27.26 -18.67 -46.60
CA LEU A 675 -28.58 -18.05 -46.61
C LEU A 675 -29.02 -17.61 -48.02
N GLN A 676 -28.10 -17.40 -48.97
CA GLN A 676 -28.40 -16.91 -50.29
C GLN A 676 -29.16 -17.98 -51.12
N PRO A 677 -28.68 -19.24 -51.28
CA PRO A 677 -29.43 -20.29 -51.93
C PRO A 677 -30.72 -20.67 -51.17
N LEU A 678 -30.72 -20.64 -49.83
CA LEU A 678 -31.90 -20.90 -49.04
C LEU A 678 -33.04 -19.92 -49.32
N LEU A 679 -32.75 -18.62 -49.42
CA LEU A 679 -33.74 -17.60 -49.76
C LEU A 679 -34.29 -17.83 -51.18
N ALA A 680 -33.44 -18.18 -52.14
CA ALA A 680 -33.87 -18.46 -53.52
C ALA A 680 -34.80 -19.69 -53.57
N GLU A 681 -34.47 -20.75 -52.84
CA GLU A 681 -35.32 -21.95 -52.76
C GLU A 681 -36.68 -21.66 -52.13
N VAL A 682 -36.76 -20.82 -51.07
CA VAL A 682 -38.04 -20.44 -50.43
C VAL A 682 -38.91 -19.64 -51.40
N VAL A 683 -38.32 -18.71 -52.16
CA VAL A 683 -39.07 -17.94 -53.16
C VAL A 683 -39.61 -18.87 -54.23
N ALA A 684 -38.81 -19.81 -54.74
CA ALA A 684 -39.24 -20.78 -55.71
C ALA A 684 -40.33 -21.74 -55.16
N LEU A 685 -40.22 -22.14 -53.88
CA LEU A 685 -41.21 -22.99 -53.19
C LEU A 685 -42.57 -22.32 -53.10
N LEU A 686 -42.64 -20.99 -52.92
CA LEU A 686 -43.83 -20.21 -52.73
C LEU A 686 -44.32 -19.52 -54.01
N ASP A 687 -43.74 -19.85 -55.15
CA ASP A 687 -44.08 -19.21 -56.45
C ASP A 687 -45.59 -19.25 -56.76
N ARG A 688 -46.31 -20.38 -56.51
CA ARG A 688 -47.74 -20.48 -56.66
C ARG A 688 -48.58 -19.57 -55.78
N GLU A 689 -48.16 -19.45 -54.49
CA GLU A 689 -48.78 -18.56 -53.49
C GLU A 689 -48.53 -17.11 -53.85
N ILE A 690 -47.37 -16.77 -54.33
CA ILE A 690 -47.01 -15.43 -54.80
C ILE A 690 -47.84 -15.02 -55.99
N LEU A 691 -47.96 -15.90 -57.01
CA LEU A 691 -48.75 -15.68 -58.17
C LEU A 691 -50.28 -15.58 -57.82
N ALA A 692 -50.75 -16.46 -56.93
CA ALA A 692 -52.16 -16.44 -56.50
C ALA A 692 -52.48 -15.17 -55.68
N ALA A 693 -51.50 -14.61 -54.99
CA ALA A 693 -51.65 -13.35 -54.27
C ALA A 693 -51.51 -12.11 -55.16
N GLY A 694 -51.17 -12.24 -56.47
CA GLY A 694 -50.92 -11.11 -57.39
C GLY A 694 -49.73 -10.21 -56.84
N ALA A 695 -48.74 -10.79 -56.16
CA ALA A 695 -47.69 -10.03 -55.54
C ALA A 695 -46.40 -10.09 -56.37
N THR A 696 -45.63 -9.00 -56.36
CA THR A 696 -44.27 -8.95 -56.97
C THR A 696 -43.23 -9.12 -55.85
N VAL A 697 -42.32 -10.10 -56.01
CA VAL A 697 -41.20 -10.31 -55.05
C VAL A 697 -39.93 -9.69 -55.60
N ARG A 698 -39.26 -8.87 -54.78
CA ARG A 698 -37.93 -8.31 -55.06
C ARG A 698 -36.93 -8.79 -54.03
N THR A 699 -35.88 -9.43 -54.51
CA THR A 699 -34.78 -9.89 -53.65
C THR A 699 -33.57 -8.98 -53.82
N ARG A 700 -33.01 -8.50 -52.70
CA ARG A 700 -31.77 -7.69 -52.65
C ARG A 700 -30.75 -8.37 -51.74
N ILE A 701 -29.67 -8.85 -52.33
CA ILE A 701 -28.58 -9.49 -51.61
C ILE A 701 -27.40 -8.55 -51.64
N ALA A 702 -27.01 -8.05 -50.43
CA ALA A 702 -25.88 -7.13 -50.26
C ALA A 702 -24.72 -7.78 -49.47
N ALA A 703 -24.89 -8.99 -48.93
CA ALA A 703 -23.84 -9.72 -48.21
C ALA A 703 -23.10 -10.67 -49.16
N THR A 704 -21.77 -10.52 -49.30
CA THR A 704 -20.94 -11.38 -50.17
C THR A 704 -20.64 -12.75 -49.57
N GLU A 705 -20.61 -12.88 -48.23
CA GLU A 705 -20.52 -14.15 -47.49
C GLU A 705 -21.68 -14.22 -46.50
N ALA A 706 -22.66 -15.10 -46.77
CA ALA A 706 -23.90 -15.17 -46.01
C ALA A 706 -24.08 -16.53 -45.32
N ARG A 707 -23.04 -16.97 -44.57
CA ARG A 707 -23.05 -18.29 -43.91
C ARG A 707 -23.36 -18.17 -42.42
N VAL A 708 -24.23 -19.02 -41.92
CA VAL A 708 -24.60 -19.13 -40.50
C VAL A 708 -24.51 -20.58 -40.03
N LEU A 709 -24.20 -20.79 -38.74
CA LEU A 709 -24.29 -22.11 -38.13
C LEU A 709 -25.76 -22.33 -37.69
N ALA A 710 -26.53 -23.13 -38.42
CA ALA A 710 -27.97 -23.27 -38.16
C ALA A 710 -28.51 -24.60 -38.72
N ASP A 711 -29.69 -24.96 -38.25
CA ASP A 711 -30.48 -26.02 -38.92
C ASP A 711 -31.14 -25.42 -40.18
N ARG A 712 -30.80 -26.02 -41.34
CA ARG A 712 -31.30 -25.54 -42.62
C ARG A 712 -32.85 -25.57 -42.73
N VAL A 713 -33.49 -26.64 -42.20
CA VAL A 713 -34.94 -26.82 -42.24
C VAL A 713 -35.61 -25.78 -41.33
N GLU A 714 -35.06 -25.51 -40.19
CA GLU A 714 -35.60 -24.51 -39.26
C GLU A 714 -35.51 -23.10 -39.84
N MET A 715 -34.36 -22.75 -40.47
CA MET A 715 -34.20 -21.48 -41.14
C MET A 715 -35.15 -21.32 -42.32
N GLN A 716 -35.30 -22.37 -43.13
CA GLN A 716 -36.29 -22.40 -44.21
C GLN A 716 -37.71 -22.12 -43.70
N GLN A 717 -38.10 -22.77 -42.59
CA GLN A 717 -39.41 -22.56 -41.96
C GLN A 717 -39.61 -21.13 -41.47
N VAL A 718 -38.59 -20.48 -40.88
CA VAL A 718 -38.65 -19.08 -40.47
C VAL A 718 -38.93 -18.19 -41.68
N VAL A 719 -38.19 -18.36 -42.77
CA VAL A 719 -38.37 -17.53 -43.96
C VAL A 719 -39.73 -17.79 -44.63
N VAL A 720 -40.15 -19.05 -44.73
CA VAL A 720 -41.48 -19.40 -45.27
C VAL A 720 -42.60 -18.73 -44.47
N ASN A 721 -42.54 -18.81 -43.13
CA ASN A 721 -43.57 -18.16 -42.28
C ASN A 721 -43.59 -16.64 -42.43
N LEU A 722 -42.43 -16.00 -42.55
CA LEU A 722 -42.37 -14.53 -42.72
C LEU A 722 -42.88 -14.11 -44.08
N VAL A 723 -42.54 -14.82 -45.15
CA VAL A 723 -43.00 -14.56 -46.51
C VAL A 723 -44.52 -14.75 -46.62
N THR A 724 -45.07 -15.87 -46.15
CA THR A 724 -46.51 -16.15 -46.17
C THR A 724 -47.32 -15.16 -45.32
N ASN A 725 -46.76 -14.70 -44.18
CA ASN A 725 -47.39 -13.63 -43.40
C ASN A 725 -47.41 -12.29 -44.16
N GLY A 726 -46.36 -11.92 -44.89
CA GLY A 726 -46.32 -10.76 -45.75
C GLY A 726 -47.35 -10.84 -46.90
N LEU A 727 -47.43 -11.99 -47.58
CA LEU A 727 -48.43 -12.21 -48.63
C LEU A 727 -49.84 -12.08 -48.09
N HIS A 728 -50.13 -12.62 -46.93
CA HIS A 728 -51.43 -12.47 -46.29
C HIS A 728 -51.77 -11.04 -45.89
N ALA A 729 -50.80 -10.24 -45.41
CA ALA A 729 -50.98 -8.85 -45.02
C ALA A 729 -51.34 -7.95 -46.23
N MET A 730 -50.98 -8.39 -47.44
CA MET A 730 -51.28 -7.68 -48.71
C MET A 730 -52.57 -8.07 -49.40
N ARG A 731 -53.36 -9.02 -48.89
CA ARG A 731 -54.58 -9.51 -49.57
C ARG A 731 -55.59 -8.40 -49.89
N ASP A 732 -55.77 -7.45 -48.99
CA ASP A 732 -56.72 -6.36 -49.12
C ASP A 732 -56.12 -5.12 -49.78
N ALA A 733 -54.85 -5.17 -50.20
CA ALA A 733 -54.20 -4.09 -50.93
C ALA A 733 -54.46 -4.22 -52.45
N PRO A 734 -54.53 -3.09 -53.25
CA PRO A 734 -54.58 -3.15 -54.66
C PRO A 734 -53.44 -3.95 -55.28
N GLU A 735 -53.72 -4.81 -56.28
CA GLU A 735 -52.70 -5.67 -56.94
C GLU A 735 -51.53 -4.90 -57.48
N THR A 736 -51.73 -3.70 -58.00
CA THR A 736 -50.65 -2.80 -58.51
C THR A 736 -49.67 -2.30 -57.41
N ARG A 737 -50.01 -2.54 -56.12
CA ARG A 737 -49.24 -2.12 -54.99
C ARG A 737 -48.71 -3.29 -54.13
N ARG A 738 -48.90 -4.56 -54.47
CA ARG A 738 -48.51 -5.74 -53.74
C ARG A 738 -47.05 -6.06 -54.04
N GLU A 739 -46.13 -5.51 -53.23
CA GLU A 739 -44.68 -5.76 -53.34
C GLU A 739 -44.15 -6.37 -52.05
N LEU A 740 -43.47 -7.52 -52.15
CA LEU A 740 -42.70 -8.14 -51.07
C LEU A 740 -41.22 -7.99 -51.35
N ARG A 741 -40.50 -7.44 -50.42
CA ARG A 741 -39.02 -7.26 -50.50
C ARG A 741 -38.32 -8.19 -49.50
N ILE A 742 -37.40 -8.99 -50.02
CA ILE A 742 -36.52 -9.83 -49.22
C ILE A 742 -35.11 -9.29 -49.34
N ALA A 743 -34.53 -8.84 -48.24
CA ALA A 743 -33.16 -8.29 -48.21
C ALA A 743 -32.26 -9.13 -47.31
N LEU A 744 -31.03 -9.42 -47.78
CA LEU A 744 -29.96 -10.05 -47.05
C LEU A 744 -28.80 -9.08 -46.95
N SER A 745 -28.39 -8.71 -45.74
CA SER A 745 -27.36 -7.69 -45.49
C SER A 745 -26.49 -8.08 -44.28
N ALA A 746 -25.33 -7.43 -44.13
CA ALA A 746 -24.46 -7.53 -42.95
C ALA A 746 -24.47 -6.17 -42.20
N PRO A 747 -25.37 -5.97 -41.23
CA PRO A 747 -25.52 -4.69 -40.53
C PRO A 747 -24.35 -4.34 -39.60
N ALA A 748 -23.57 -5.34 -39.17
CA ALA A 748 -22.36 -5.18 -38.33
C ALA A 748 -21.41 -6.34 -38.62
N PRO A 749 -20.10 -6.20 -38.29
CA PRO A 749 -19.16 -7.30 -38.41
C PRO A 749 -19.61 -8.53 -37.59
N GLY A 750 -19.62 -9.68 -38.22
CA GLY A 750 -20.06 -10.95 -37.59
C GLY A 750 -21.57 -11.10 -37.42
N ARG A 751 -22.41 -10.26 -38.05
CA ARG A 751 -23.86 -10.37 -38.02
C ARG A 751 -24.47 -10.34 -39.42
N LEU A 752 -25.40 -11.25 -39.68
CA LEU A 752 -26.20 -11.30 -40.92
C LEU A 752 -27.66 -10.99 -40.62
N ARG A 753 -28.32 -10.24 -41.51
CA ARG A 753 -29.70 -9.84 -41.36
C ARG A 753 -30.51 -10.26 -42.58
N ILE A 754 -31.59 -11.05 -42.36
CA ILE A 754 -32.63 -11.29 -43.31
C ILE A 754 -33.81 -10.35 -42.98
N ALA A 755 -34.23 -9.51 -43.89
CA ALA A 755 -35.37 -8.62 -43.72
C ALA A 755 -36.44 -8.96 -44.76
N VAL A 756 -37.66 -9.24 -44.30
CA VAL A 756 -38.84 -9.47 -45.15
C VAL A 756 -39.79 -8.29 -44.91
N SER A 757 -40.01 -7.50 -45.97
CA SER A 757 -40.85 -6.29 -45.92
C SER A 757 -42.04 -6.46 -46.88
N ASP A 758 -43.24 -6.24 -46.40
CA ASP A 758 -44.47 -6.23 -47.18
C ASP A 758 -45.00 -4.79 -47.39
N SER A 759 -45.88 -4.63 -48.33
CA SER A 759 -46.63 -3.39 -48.60
C SER A 759 -48.09 -3.43 -48.17
N GLY A 760 -48.39 -4.24 -47.15
CA GLY A 760 -49.72 -4.46 -46.62
C GLY A 760 -50.22 -3.39 -45.66
N THR A 761 -51.18 -3.75 -44.79
CA THR A 761 -51.79 -2.82 -43.82
C THR A 761 -50.94 -2.38 -42.66
N GLY A 762 -49.71 -3.00 -42.47
CA GLY A 762 -48.87 -2.76 -41.33
C GLY A 762 -49.38 -3.42 -40.05
N ILE A 763 -48.80 -3.06 -38.91
CA ILE A 763 -49.06 -3.62 -37.59
C ILE A 763 -49.52 -2.47 -36.67
N ASP A 764 -50.62 -2.69 -35.96
CA ASP A 764 -51.07 -1.73 -34.96
C ASP A 764 -50.01 -1.56 -33.85
N PRO A 765 -49.60 -0.32 -33.52
CA PRO A 765 -48.59 -0.07 -32.49
C PRO A 765 -48.89 -0.70 -31.12
N GLU A 766 -50.15 -0.83 -30.72
CA GLU A 766 -50.57 -1.48 -29.47
C GLU A 766 -50.38 -3.00 -29.49
N GLN A 767 -50.29 -3.59 -30.66
CA GLN A 767 -50.14 -5.03 -30.87
C GLN A 767 -48.69 -5.47 -31.05
N LEU A 768 -47.76 -4.55 -31.41
CA LEU A 768 -46.34 -4.85 -31.60
C LEU A 768 -45.69 -5.59 -30.42
N PRO A 769 -45.92 -5.22 -29.14
CA PRO A 769 -45.31 -5.91 -28.01
C PRO A 769 -45.78 -7.35 -27.83
N LYS A 770 -47.02 -7.65 -28.29
CA LYS A 770 -47.67 -8.96 -28.12
C LYS A 770 -47.51 -9.85 -29.35
N LEU A 771 -46.93 -9.33 -30.44
CA LEU A 771 -46.88 -9.99 -31.75
C LEU A 771 -46.23 -11.37 -31.75
N PHE A 772 -45.22 -11.56 -30.87
CA PHE A 772 -44.49 -12.81 -30.74
C PHE A 772 -44.95 -13.69 -29.57
N SER A 773 -46.05 -13.31 -28.91
CA SER A 773 -46.61 -14.13 -27.82
C SER A 773 -47.34 -15.32 -28.42
N PRO A 774 -47.21 -16.54 -27.88
CA PRO A 774 -47.96 -17.71 -28.33
C PRO A 774 -49.48 -17.45 -28.31
N PHE A 775 -50.18 -17.93 -29.33
CA PHE A 775 -51.62 -17.80 -29.52
C PHE A 775 -52.12 -16.37 -29.81
N PHE A 776 -51.23 -15.40 -29.97
CA PHE A 776 -51.69 -14.08 -30.43
C PHE A 776 -51.87 -14.03 -31.96
N THR A 777 -53.08 -13.69 -32.40
CA THR A 777 -53.41 -13.58 -33.84
C THR A 777 -54.50 -12.53 -34.10
N THR A 778 -54.33 -11.81 -35.17
CA THR A 778 -55.31 -10.86 -35.69
C THR A 778 -56.17 -11.48 -36.86
N LYS A 779 -55.87 -12.72 -37.25
CA LYS A 779 -56.53 -13.44 -38.38
C LYS A 779 -57.61 -14.34 -37.84
N ARG A 780 -58.77 -14.34 -38.52
CA ARG A 780 -59.93 -15.18 -38.17
C ARG A 780 -59.67 -16.70 -38.17
N ASP A 781 -58.72 -17.17 -39.00
CA ASP A 781 -58.36 -18.56 -39.14
C ASP A 781 -56.90 -18.89 -38.74
N GLY A 782 -56.19 -18.00 -37.98
CA GLY A 782 -54.81 -18.16 -37.62
C GLY A 782 -54.62 -18.65 -36.18
N MET A 783 -53.80 -19.66 -35.94
CA MET A 783 -53.47 -20.21 -34.63
C MET A 783 -52.62 -19.28 -33.75
N GLY A 784 -52.04 -18.24 -34.28
CA GLY A 784 -51.16 -17.30 -33.53
C GLY A 784 -49.83 -17.92 -33.05
N ILE A 785 -49.39 -19.06 -33.58
CA ILE A 785 -48.21 -19.78 -33.14
C ILE A 785 -47.00 -19.53 -34.07
N GLY A 786 -47.25 -19.16 -35.33
CA GLY A 786 -46.17 -19.08 -36.36
C GLY A 786 -45.01 -18.11 -36.00
N LEU A 787 -45.33 -16.89 -35.55
CA LEU A 787 -44.31 -15.91 -35.18
C LEU A 787 -43.61 -16.27 -33.87
N ALA A 788 -44.30 -16.90 -32.91
CA ALA A 788 -43.71 -17.41 -31.70
C ALA A 788 -42.70 -18.52 -31.97
N ILE A 789 -42.99 -19.43 -32.91
CA ILE A 789 -42.06 -20.48 -33.37
C ILE A 789 -40.86 -19.84 -34.08
N CYS A 790 -41.07 -18.87 -34.96
CA CYS A 790 -39.99 -18.16 -35.61
C CYS A 790 -39.03 -17.53 -34.60
N ARG A 791 -39.56 -16.92 -33.53
CA ARG A 791 -38.76 -16.32 -32.46
C ARG A 791 -37.95 -17.37 -31.73
N THR A 792 -38.58 -18.47 -31.33
CA THR A 792 -37.88 -19.58 -30.63
C THR A 792 -36.76 -20.18 -31.48
N ILE A 793 -36.99 -20.40 -32.77
CA ILE A 793 -35.99 -20.90 -33.71
C ILE A 793 -34.82 -19.90 -33.82
N VAL A 794 -35.09 -18.62 -34.03
CA VAL A 794 -34.08 -17.60 -34.19
C VAL A 794 -33.22 -17.46 -32.91
N GLU A 795 -33.88 -17.45 -31.74
CA GLU A 795 -33.20 -17.36 -30.42
C GLU A 795 -32.35 -18.61 -30.13
N SER A 796 -32.79 -19.81 -30.50
CA SER A 796 -32.00 -21.04 -30.35
C SER A 796 -30.71 -21.06 -31.18
N HIS A 797 -30.66 -20.26 -32.23
CA HIS A 797 -29.50 -20.07 -33.11
C HIS A 797 -28.70 -18.78 -32.75
N GLY A 798 -28.90 -18.22 -31.53
CA GLY A 798 -28.17 -17.03 -31.05
C GLY A 798 -28.55 -15.73 -31.77
N GLY A 799 -29.68 -15.71 -32.43
CA GLY A 799 -30.20 -14.60 -33.21
C GLY A 799 -31.31 -13.81 -32.48
N THR A 800 -31.83 -12.77 -33.16
CA THR A 800 -32.96 -11.98 -32.69
C THR A 800 -33.95 -11.73 -33.81
N LEU A 801 -35.28 -11.85 -33.51
CA LEU A 801 -36.36 -11.53 -34.45
C LEU A 801 -37.05 -10.24 -34.01
N THR A 802 -37.13 -9.27 -34.92
CA THR A 802 -37.75 -7.97 -34.66
C THR A 802 -38.81 -7.64 -35.74
N ALA A 803 -39.78 -6.79 -35.38
CA ALA A 803 -40.81 -6.31 -36.33
C ALA A 803 -40.95 -4.80 -36.19
N ARG A 804 -41.20 -4.10 -37.31
CA ARG A 804 -41.48 -2.66 -37.36
C ARG A 804 -42.39 -2.31 -38.50
N ASN A 805 -43.12 -1.24 -38.38
CA ASN A 805 -43.85 -0.67 -39.54
C ASN A 805 -42.84 0.03 -40.47
N ASN A 806 -43.17 0.03 -41.78
CA ASN A 806 -42.43 0.77 -42.79
C ASN A 806 -42.75 2.28 -42.70
N ASP A 807 -41.89 3.15 -43.26
CA ASP A 807 -42.17 4.59 -43.41
C ASP A 807 -43.35 4.86 -44.40
N GLY A 808 -43.78 3.84 -45.12
CA GLY A 808 -44.96 3.75 -45.97
C GLY A 808 -45.86 2.59 -45.53
N PRO A 809 -46.75 2.11 -46.43
CA PRO A 809 -47.64 0.97 -46.10
C PRO A 809 -46.80 -0.31 -45.87
N GLY A 810 -47.28 -1.14 -44.92
CA GLY A 810 -46.73 -2.46 -44.62
C GLY A 810 -45.81 -2.51 -43.42
N ALA A 811 -45.23 -3.69 -43.16
CA ALA A 811 -44.36 -3.99 -42.09
C ALA A 811 -43.03 -4.69 -42.55
N THR A 812 -42.01 -4.61 -41.73
CA THR A 812 -40.75 -5.31 -41.93
C THR A 812 -40.47 -6.21 -40.74
N PHE A 813 -40.22 -7.48 -41.00
CA PHE A 813 -39.67 -8.45 -40.06
C PHE A 813 -38.19 -8.66 -40.36
N ALA A 814 -37.34 -8.54 -39.31
CA ALA A 814 -35.92 -8.72 -39.47
C ALA A 814 -35.40 -9.81 -38.52
N VAL A 815 -34.63 -10.72 -39.07
CA VAL A 815 -33.95 -11.82 -38.41
C VAL A 815 -32.46 -11.52 -38.41
N ASP A 816 -31.87 -11.32 -37.24
CA ASP A 816 -30.42 -11.12 -37.06
C ASP A 816 -29.79 -12.41 -36.53
N LEU A 817 -28.79 -12.91 -37.24
CA LEU A 817 -28.10 -14.14 -36.91
C LEU A 817 -26.58 -13.89 -36.80
N PRO A 818 -25.84 -14.64 -35.93
CA PRO A 818 -24.38 -14.62 -35.95
C PRO A 818 -23.86 -15.26 -37.25
N ALA A 819 -22.92 -14.59 -37.92
CA ALA A 819 -22.24 -15.15 -39.07
C ALA A 819 -21.30 -16.29 -38.63
N ALA A 820 -21.19 -17.37 -39.39
CA ALA A 820 -20.22 -18.41 -39.17
C ALA A 820 -18.83 -17.86 -39.49
N GLU A 821 -17.86 -18.02 -38.51
CA GLU A 821 -16.44 -17.68 -38.80
C GLU A 821 -15.89 -18.61 -39.86
N PRO A 822 -15.14 -18.11 -40.84
CA PRO A 822 -14.48 -18.97 -41.81
C PRO A 822 -13.43 -19.81 -41.09
N ASP A 823 -13.45 -21.15 -41.29
CA ASP A 823 -12.57 -22.12 -40.71
C ASP A 823 -11.09 -21.70 -40.76
N ARG A 824 -10.43 -21.58 -39.59
CA ARG A 824 -8.97 -21.33 -39.48
C ARG A 824 -8.10 -22.48 -40.05
N GLU A 825 -8.67 -23.62 -40.39
CA GLU A 825 -7.92 -24.78 -40.90
C GLU A 825 -7.54 -24.68 -42.38
N SER A 826 -8.14 -23.82 -43.16
CA SER A 826 -7.80 -23.67 -44.61
C SER A 826 -6.62 -22.69 -44.88
N ARG A 827 -6.11 -21.96 -43.88
CA ARG A 827 -4.95 -21.04 -44.05
C ARG A 827 -3.58 -21.63 -43.69
N ALA A 828 -3.52 -22.87 -43.23
CA ALA A 828 -2.26 -23.55 -42.91
C ALA A 828 -1.67 -24.37 -44.06
N ALA A 829 -2.27 -24.36 -45.24
CA ALA A 829 -1.83 -25.13 -46.39
C ALA A 829 -1.47 -24.29 -47.63
N GLU A 830 -0.77 -23.15 -47.46
CA GLU A 830 -0.03 -22.54 -48.57
C GLU A 830 1.47 -22.69 -48.27
N PRO A 831 2.22 -23.37 -49.15
CA PRO A 831 3.64 -23.59 -48.97
C PRO A 831 4.39 -22.29 -49.24
N ALA A 832 5.28 -21.94 -48.31
CA ALA A 832 6.29 -20.89 -48.49
C ALA A 832 7.23 -21.27 -49.66
N ALA A 833 6.99 -20.69 -50.81
CA ALA A 833 7.91 -20.68 -51.91
C ALA A 833 8.22 -19.24 -52.31
N ALA A 834 9.52 -18.94 -52.32
CA ALA A 834 10.22 -17.80 -52.93
C ALA A 834 10.29 -16.49 -52.10
N SER A 835 11.43 -16.30 -51.39
CA SER A 835 12.53 -15.47 -51.86
C SER A 835 13.65 -15.42 -50.85
N ALA A 836 14.81 -15.75 -51.31
CA ALA A 836 16.20 -15.37 -51.16
C ALA A 836 16.59 -14.58 -49.87
#